data_72aea45e9b8798fb3d52a84dd74df23f
#
_entry.id   72aea45e9b8798fb3d52a84dd74df23f
#
_cell.length_a   1.000
_cell.length_b   1.000
_cell.length_c   1.000
_cell.angle_alpha   90.00
_cell.angle_beta   90.00
_cell.angle_gamma   90.00
#
_symmetry.space_group_name_H-M   'P 1'
#
loop_
_entity.id
_entity.type
_entity.pdbx_description
1 polymer ?
#
loop_
_entity_poly.entity_id
_entity_poly.type
_entity_poly.pdbx_seq_one_letter_code
_entity_poly.pdbx_strand_id
1 'polypeptide(L)'
;MLKTVRYRPWTCKDCLQRVKSRRAFATAAASPNHVDFAAASKSAKQRDDDTLRRVFDSRPFWREFSQRRSNTSKRSGLVQNQYLTSPEGFRQFAHNSLQKCQRIVAKVLAVSTLEGYRSMAKDMDRLSDLLCRVIDLSDFVRCNHPDPRIQEAATQAYALMFEYMNILNTTTGLHDQLKKAVATPEVASYWSEAEMTVAQILIKDFSNSAIHMPPKDRQRFVNLSNDISQLGSDFVNRAEPAKSHVTLRKNSVQGLDPVVVRQLQKWNSISIPTLGVEPKLALRSMHDESARKELYLATRTSSKRQIHRLEELLSKRAELAQLSGYPTYGHMALSDKMAKTPEAVSNFLTSLIDSNRTHVQEELFKLQTMKQGSPLQPWDHAYYVQQRLAEYSISRRSRELSRIPEFFSLGTVMQGLSRLFDRLYGLQLVPQETLPGETWNSDVRRLDVVDESGQHIAVIYCDLFTRPSKSPNPAHFTLRCAREISADEIAESATMDPPSHPNDGMATAMNAGSNTLRQLPTIALVCDFPEPPASGNGPPTLLNEHSVRTLFHEMGHAVHSVLGQTPLQSISGTRCATDFAELPSVLMENFATAPEVLSLYARHWQTDQPLSENMIRSMEADRSAHGNIYGAVENEAQILMALVDQAYHSTPSNAANGLPINSTDVYHKVFSAHCALPDPQDREPRTSWQGFFGHLYGYGATYYSYIFDRAIANKIWQDVFRAGALSVDRDAGERYKNEVLRWGGGRSGWSCVAGVLGAGNPSNTDGRLAEGGEEAMREVGRWGLGRDGVSN
;
A
#
# COMPACT_ATOMS: atom_id res chain seq x y z
N MET A 1 9.65 1.94 20.06
CA MET A 1 9.82 3.29 19.54
C MET A 1 9.96 3.28 18.06
N LEU A 2 10.24 2.15 17.59
CA LEU A 2 10.87 2.17 16.31
C LEU A 2 10.60 0.81 15.75
N LYS A 3 9.37 0.68 15.22
CA LYS A 3 9.14 -0.42 14.30
C LYS A 3 10.39 -0.47 13.47
N THR A 4 11.05 -1.61 13.42
CA THR A 4 12.00 -1.91 12.37
C THR A 4 11.19 -1.78 11.09
N VAL A 5 10.96 -0.53 10.72
CA VAL A 5 10.23 -0.19 9.53
C VAL A 5 11.15 -0.53 8.39
N ARG A 6 11.09 -1.79 8.00
CA ARG A 6 11.35 -2.11 6.63
C ARG A 6 10.18 -1.54 5.84
N TYR A 7 10.14 -0.20 5.74
CA TYR A 7 9.41 0.45 4.70
C TYR A 7 10.14 0.13 3.38
N ARG A 8 9.83 -1.05 2.84
CA ARG A 8 9.62 -1.06 1.40
C ARG A 8 8.37 -0.19 1.24
N PRO A 9 8.35 0.76 0.32
CA PRO A 9 7.12 1.45 0.00
C PRO A 9 6.06 0.38 -0.18
N TRP A 10 4.87 0.59 0.36
CA TRP A 10 3.72 -0.27 0.18
C TRP A 10 3.47 -0.41 -1.31
N THR A 11 3.96 -1.49 -1.89
CA THR A 11 3.76 -1.79 -3.30
C THR A 11 2.75 -2.92 -3.38
N CYS A 12 1.51 -2.55 -3.66
CA CYS A 12 0.49 -3.52 -4.02
C CYS A 12 0.96 -4.27 -5.29
N LYS A 13 1.01 -5.59 -5.24
CA LYS A 13 1.49 -6.41 -6.36
C LYS A 13 0.55 -6.46 -7.56
N ASP A 14 -0.73 -6.17 -7.40
CA ASP A 14 -1.67 -6.09 -8.51
C ASP A 14 -1.34 -4.90 -9.44
N CYS A 15 -0.64 -3.89 -8.89
CA CYS A 15 -0.13 -2.74 -9.63
C CYS A 15 1.14 -3.03 -10.48
N LEU A 16 1.72 -4.23 -10.40
CA LEU A 16 3.05 -4.55 -10.95
C LEU A 16 3.12 -4.86 -12.45
N GLN A 17 2.13 -4.58 -13.29
CA GLN A 17 2.26 -4.86 -14.72
C GLN A 17 1.86 -3.71 -15.66
N ARG A 18 2.89 -3.16 -16.28
CA ARG A 18 3.01 -2.50 -17.60
C ARG A 18 2.93 -0.98 -17.72
N VAL A 19 3.97 -0.49 -18.37
CA VAL A 19 4.38 0.87 -18.62
C VAL A 19 4.72 1.16 -20.09
N LYS A 20 4.50 2.39 -20.47
CA LYS A 20 5.20 3.37 -21.39
C LYS A 20 4.25 4.07 -22.32
N SER A 21 4.32 5.32 -22.67
CA SER A 21 5.02 6.59 -22.47
C SER A 21 4.29 7.76 -23.21
N ARG A 22 4.36 8.92 -22.84
CA ARG A 22 4.96 10.27 -22.87
C ARG A 22 4.20 11.38 -23.61
N ARG A 23 4.02 12.50 -23.04
CA ARG A 23 4.24 13.96 -22.83
C ARG A 23 3.37 14.96 -23.66
N ALA A 24 2.94 16.13 -23.30
CA ALA A 24 3.01 17.22 -22.37
C ALA A 24 2.35 18.59 -22.76
N PHE A 25 2.04 19.50 -21.79
CA PHE A 25 2.04 21.00 -21.67
C PHE A 25 0.81 21.91 -21.93
N ALA A 26 0.61 22.99 -21.38
CA ALA A 26 0.73 24.15 -20.48
C ALA A 26 -0.10 25.45 -20.82
N THR A 27 -0.43 26.29 -19.99
CA THR A 27 -0.36 27.60 -19.26
C THR A 27 -1.61 28.52 -19.37
N ALA A 28 -1.85 29.49 -18.59
CA ALA A 28 -1.58 30.48 -17.58
C ALA A 28 -2.64 31.60 -17.49
N ALA A 29 -2.84 32.12 -16.43
CA ALA A 29 -3.00 33.18 -15.41
C ALA A 29 -3.68 34.52 -15.69
N ALA A 30 -4.27 35.18 -14.68
CA ALA A 30 -3.96 36.35 -13.86
C ALA A 30 -5.15 37.08 -13.18
N SER A 31 -4.88 37.81 -12.12
CA SER A 31 -5.48 38.34 -10.90
C SER A 31 -6.54 39.51 -11.00
N PRO A 32 -6.98 40.13 -9.81
CA PRO A 32 -8.37 40.08 -9.33
C PRO A 32 -9.04 41.46 -9.11
N ASN A 33 -10.35 41.47 -8.79
CA ASN A 33 -11.00 42.52 -7.99
C ASN A 33 -12.34 42.06 -7.40
N HIS A 34 -12.70 42.58 -6.24
CA HIS A 34 -13.80 42.28 -5.34
C HIS A 34 -15.17 42.04 -5.97
N VAL A 35 -15.73 40.87 -5.70
CA VAL A 35 -17.16 40.56 -5.91
C VAL A 35 -17.60 39.56 -4.84
N ASP A 36 -18.89 39.60 -4.48
CA ASP A 36 -19.67 38.77 -3.57
C ASP A 36 -19.04 37.42 -3.13
N PHE A 37 -18.79 37.25 -1.85
CA PHE A 37 -18.00 36.14 -1.29
C PHE A 37 -18.52 34.74 -1.70
N ALA A 38 -19.82 34.51 -1.82
CA ALA A 38 -20.38 33.22 -2.20
C ALA A 38 -20.27 32.93 -3.72
N ALA A 39 -20.45 33.97 -4.56
CA ALA A 39 -20.29 33.87 -6.00
C ALA A 39 -18.81 33.81 -6.40
N ALA A 40 -17.93 34.54 -5.67
CA ALA A 40 -16.49 34.51 -5.82
C ALA A 40 -15.92 33.11 -5.44
N SER A 41 -16.43 32.51 -4.36
CA SER A 41 -16.06 31.15 -3.93
C SER A 41 -16.41 30.09 -5.01
N LYS A 42 -17.63 30.13 -5.57
CA LYS A 42 -18.03 29.21 -6.64
C LYS A 42 -17.19 29.39 -7.92
N SER A 43 -16.84 30.59 -8.30
CA SER A 43 -16.01 30.84 -9.50
C SER A 43 -14.53 30.49 -9.29
N ALA A 44 -14.00 30.60 -8.06
CA ALA A 44 -12.66 30.13 -7.70
C ALA A 44 -12.60 28.60 -7.74
N LYS A 45 -13.55 27.92 -7.08
CA LYS A 45 -13.68 26.47 -7.06
C LYS A 45 -13.75 25.88 -8.46
N GLN A 46 -14.50 26.48 -9.37
CA GLN A 46 -14.60 26.01 -10.76
C GLN A 46 -13.30 26.23 -11.55
N ARG A 47 -12.59 27.34 -11.31
CA ARG A 47 -11.27 27.58 -11.93
C ARG A 47 -10.23 26.58 -11.45
N ASP A 48 -10.22 26.23 -10.17
CA ASP A 48 -9.29 25.25 -9.60
C ASP A 48 -9.57 23.84 -10.13
N ASP A 49 -10.85 23.47 -10.27
CA ASP A 49 -11.30 22.22 -10.87
C ASP A 49 -10.88 22.09 -12.34
N ASP A 50 -11.06 23.15 -13.16
CA ASP A 50 -10.61 23.18 -14.56
C ASP A 50 -9.07 23.20 -14.67
N THR A 51 -8.38 23.89 -13.77
CA THR A 51 -6.93 23.95 -13.71
C THR A 51 -6.37 22.57 -13.34
N LEU A 52 -6.99 21.86 -12.37
CA LEU A 52 -6.61 20.51 -11.95
C LEU A 52 -6.61 19.53 -13.12
N ARG A 53 -7.66 19.54 -13.96
CA ARG A 53 -7.68 18.71 -15.19
C ARG A 53 -6.52 19.07 -16.12
N ARG A 54 -6.31 20.35 -16.38
CA ARG A 54 -5.32 20.84 -17.37
C ARG A 54 -3.88 20.59 -16.95
N VAL A 55 -3.54 20.65 -15.66
CA VAL A 55 -2.16 20.38 -15.19
C VAL A 55 -1.74 18.92 -15.38
N PHE A 56 -2.69 17.99 -15.50
CA PHE A 56 -2.39 16.58 -15.79
C PHE A 56 -2.57 16.23 -17.28
N ASP A 57 -3.49 16.86 -18.00
CA ASP A 57 -3.76 16.54 -19.40
C ASP A 57 -2.88 17.33 -20.39
N SER A 58 -2.36 18.51 -20.00
CA SER A 58 -1.62 19.39 -20.91
C SER A 58 -0.26 19.81 -20.34
N ARG A 59 0.84 19.30 -20.90
CA ARG A 59 2.22 19.64 -20.49
C ARG A 59 2.73 21.00 -21.00
N PRO A 60 2.35 21.62 -22.19
CA PRO A 60 2.54 23.02 -22.34
C PRO A 60 1.89 23.83 -21.18
N PHE A 61 0.68 23.51 -20.68
CA PHE A 61 0.07 24.17 -19.52
C PHE A 61 0.86 23.94 -18.22
N TRP A 62 1.23 22.73 -17.88
CA TRP A 62 1.99 22.47 -16.64
C TRP A 62 3.31 23.24 -16.60
N ARG A 63 4.10 23.27 -17.68
CA ARG A 63 5.39 23.99 -17.68
C ARG A 63 5.24 25.49 -17.46
N GLU A 64 4.25 26.15 -18.05
CA GLU A 64 4.03 27.56 -17.78
C GLU A 64 3.38 27.78 -16.41
N PHE A 65 2.44 26.94 -16.00
CA PHE A 65 1.82 27.01 -14.67
C PHE A 65 2.87 26.84 -13.57
N SER A 66 3.71 25.83 -13.64
CA SER A 66 4.74 25.54 -12.62
C SER A 66 5.85 26.58 -12.55
N GLN A 67 6.14 27.30 -13.64
CA GLN A 67 7.27 28.24 -13.70
C GLN A 67 6.89 29.70 -13.34
N ARG A 68 5.63 30.03 -13.06
CA ARG A 68 5.20 31.40 -12.77
C ARG A 68 5.91 32.02 -11.57
N ARG A 69 6.14 31.25 -10.50
CA ARG A 69 6.91 31.68 -9.34
C ARG A 69 8.42 31.55 -9.55
N SER A 70 8.87 30.76 -10.53
CA SER A 70 10.28 30.46 -10.75
C SER A 70 11.14 31.70 -11.05
N ASN A 71 10.58 32.69 -11.75
CA ASN A 71 11.33 33.86 -12.20
C ASN A 71 11.54 34.95 -11.11
N THR A 72 10.84 34.86 -9.98
CA THR A 72 10.85 35.87 -8.93
C THR A 72 11.15 35.35 -7.53
N SER A 73 11.23 34.03 -7.32
CA SER A 73 11.32 33.41 -6.00
C SER A 73 12.70 32.83 -5.69
N LYS A 74 13.12 32.90 -4.45
CA LYS A 74 14.30 32.24 -3.91
C LYS A 74 14.19 30.72 -4.09
N ARG A 75 15.30 30.06 -4.40
CA ARG A 75 15.37 28.59 -4.52
C ARG A 75 14.93 27.93 -3.20
N SER A 76 13.99 26.99 -3.28
CA SER A 76 13.54 26.15 -2.18
C SER A 76 14.35 24.86 -2.13
N GLY A 77 14.32 24.15 -1.00
CA GLY A 77 14.73 22.75 -0.93
C GLY A 77 13.59 21.80 -1.33
N LEU A 78 13.91 20.53 -1.53
CA LEU A 78 12.95 19.49 -1.85
C LEU A 78 11.76 19.51 -0.86
N VAL A 79 10.56 19.44 -1.37
CA VAL A 79 9.29 19.51 -0.63
C VAL A 79 9.19 20.72 0.32
N GLN A 80 9.83 21.82 -0.06
CA GLN A 80 10.00 23.06 0.70
C GLN A 80 10.84 22.92 1.98
N ASN A 81 11.53 21.81 2.20
CA ASN A 81 12.43 21.64 3.33
C ASN A 81 13.65 22.56 3.18
N GLN A 82 13.88 23.42 4.18
CA GLN A 82 14.91 24.47 4.13
C GLN A 82 16.35 23.93 3.99
N TYR A 83 16.61 22.70 4.38
CA TYR A 83 17.93 22.08 4.30
C TYR A 83 18.20 21.44 2.95
N LEU A 84 17.17 20.85 2.28
CA LEU A 84 17.35 19.94 1.14
C LEU A 84 17.54 20.67 -0.20
N THR A 85 18.44 21.66 -0.21
CA THR A 85 18.79 22.47 -1.39
C THR A 85 19.99 21.91 -2.16
N SER A 86 20.75 20.99 -1.55
CA SER A 86 21.98 20.39 -2.09
C SER A 86 22.25 19.04 -1.41
N PRO A 87 23.19 18.20 -1.92
CA PRO A 87 23.64 16.98 -1.24
C PRO A 87 24.12 17.22 0.21
N GLU A 88 24.88 18.30 0.46
CA GLU A 88 25.35 18.64 1.81
C GLU A 88 24.21 18.95 2.78
N GLY A 89 23.10 19.50 2.27
CA GLY A 89 21.90 19.79 3.07
C GLY A 89 21.27 18.55 3.71
N PHE A 90 21.39 17.37 3.09
CA PHE A 90 20.93 16.11 3.69
C PHE A 90 21.73 15.76 4.95
N ARG A 91 23.06 15.94 4.91
CA ARG A 91 23.92 15.73 6.07
C ARG A 91 23.57 16.69 7.20
N GLN A 92 23.42 17.98 6.87
CA GLN A 92 23.04 19.01 7.84
C GLN A 92 21.66 18.70 8.46
N PHE A 93 20.69 18.31 7.66
CA PHE A 93 19.36 17.94 8.12
C PHE A 93 19.39 16.75 9.11
N ALA A 94 20.16 15.71 8.77
CA ALA A 94 20.31 14.54 9.64
C ALA A 94 21.04 14.90 10.95
N HIS A 95 22.13 15.65 10.90
CA HIS A 95 22.87 16.05 12.10
C HIS A 95 22.05 16.96 13.04
N ASN A 96 21.33 17.94 12.49
CA ASN A 96 20.47 18.81 13.28
C ASN A 96 19.33 18.01 13.96
N SER A 97 18.75 17.07 13.23
CA SER A 97 17.72 16.18 13.78
C SER A 97 18.30 15.27 14.86
N LEU A 98 19.50 14.70 14.64
CA LEU A 98 20.21 13.88 15.62
C LEU A 98 20.50 14.63 16.92
N GLN A 99 20.97 15.88 16.85
CA GLN A 99 21.22 16.71 18.02
C GLN A 99 19.95 16.98 18.83
N LYS A 100 18.82 17.27 18.13
CA LYS A 100 17.52 17.42 18.80
C LYS A 100 17.07 16.10 19.46
N CYS A 101 17.26 14.96 18.79
CA CYS A 101 16.98 13.64 19.37
C CYS A 101 17.79 13.40 20.66
N GLN A 102 19.11 13.69 20.63
CA GLN A 102 20.00 13.51 21.78
C GLN A 102 19.57 14.37 22.99
N ARG A 103 19.12 15.62 22.76
CA ARG A 103 18.57 16.50 23.81
C ARG A 103 17.31 15.91 24.45
N ILE A 104 16.38 15.40 23.62
CA ILE A 104 15.16 14.75 24.15
C ILE A 104 15.50 13.48 24.93
N VAL A 105 16.42 12.67 24.43
CA VAL A 105 16.89 11.46 25.14
C VAL A 105 17.46 11.84 26.50
N ALA A 106 18.36 12.83 26.56
CA ALA A 106 18.92 13.32 27.81
C ALA A 106 17.84 13.84 28.78
N LYS A 107 16.87 14.61 28.27
CA LYS A 107 15.70 15.09 29.03
C LYS A 107 14.91 13.92 29.63
N VAL A 108 14.51 12.94 28.81
CA VAL A 108 13.70 11.79 29.24
C VAL A 108 14.43 10.92 30.27
N LEU A 109 15.74 10.67 30.08
CA LEU A 109 16.55 9.90 31.04
C LEU A 109 16.72 10.60 32.39
N ALA A 110 16.69 11.94 32.41
CA ALA A 110 16.83 12.73 33.64
C ALA A 110 15.49 13.02 34.35
N VAL A 111 14.35 12.56 33.81
CA VAL A 111 13.04 12.82 34.42
C VAL A 111 12.92 12.20 35.81
N SER A 112 12.59 13.04 36.81
CA SER A 112 12.33 12.64 38.17
C SER A 112 11.09 13.29 38.80
N THR A 113 10.48 14.28 38.12
CA THR A 113 9.32 15.04 38.58
C THR A 113 8.04 14.56 37.93
N LEU A 114 6.89 14.75 38.60
CA LEU A 114 5.56 14.42 38.09
C LEU A 114 5.29 15.12 36.74
N GLU A 115 5.64 16.40 36.62
CA GLU A 115 5.46 17.17 35.39
C GLU A 115 6.31 16.64 34.24
N GLY A 116 7.52 16.22 34.51
CA GLY A 116 8.37 15.56 33.53
C GLY A 116 7.78 14.24 33.02
N TYR A 117 7.13 13.45 33.90
CA TYR A 117 6.42 12.23 33.49
C TYR A 117 5.15 12.56 32.68
N ARG A 118 4.43 13.66 33.01
CA ARG A 118 3.25 14.09 32.23
C ARG A 118 3.60 14.50 30.81
N SER A 119 4.76 15.11 30.56
CA SER A 119 5.20 15.48 29.21
C SER A 119 5.78 14.31 28.41
N MET A 120 6.07 13.18 29.03
CA MET A 120 6.88 12.11 28.46
C MET A 120 6.32 11.50 27.18
N ALA A 121 5.01 11.26 27.06
CA ALA A 121 4.40 10.72 25.85
C ALA A 121 4.64 11.63 24.65
N LYS A 122 4.51 12.95 24.82
CA LYS A 122 4.78 13.95 23.78
C LYS A 122 6.25 14.05 23.44
N ASP A 123 7.15 14.03 24.45
CA ASP A 123 8.60 14.04 24.23
C ASP A 123 9.06 12.81 23.43
N MET A 124 8.51 11.64 23.74
CA MET A 124 8.83 10.41 23.04
C MET A 124 8.26 10.36 21.63
N ASP A 125 7.03 10.88 21.42
CA ASP A 125 6.46 11.04 20.05
C ASP A 125 7.28 12.02 19.21
N ARG A 126 7.72 13.14 19.82
CA ARG A 126 8.61 14.09 19.14
C ARG A 126 9.95 13.45 18.77
N LEU A 127 10.53 12.63 19.65
CA LEU A 127 11.75 11.87 19.33
C LEU A 127 11.54 10.95 18.13
N SER A 128 10.38 10.27 18.08
CA SER A 128 9.98 9.45 16.94
C SER A 128 9.80 10.29 15.66
N ASP A 129 9.15 11.46 15.74
CA ASP A 129 8.99 12.36 14.59
C ASP A 129 10.34 12.85 14.05
N LEU A 130 11.27 13.23 14.91
CA LEU A 130 12.62 13.69 14.51
C LEU A 130 13.44 12.61 13.79
N LEU A 131 13.25 11.35 14.14
CA LEU A 131 13.86 10.22 13.43
C LEU A 131 13.17 9.97 12.09
N CYS A 132 11.84 9.81 12.11
CA CYS A 132 11.04 9.47 10.95
C CYS A 132 11.10 10.54 9.86
N ARG A 133 11.12 11.83 10.23
CA ARG A 133 11.20 12.94 9.25
C ARG A 133 12.44 12.91 8.36
N VAL A 134 13.56 12.37 8.86
CA VAL A 134 14.77 12.18 8.07
C VAL A 134 14.73 10.83 7.35
N ILE A 135 14.35 9.77 8.05
CA ILE A 135 14.33 8.40 7.51
C ILE A 135 13.34 8.30 6.34
N ASP A 136 12.08 8.71 6.53
CA ASP A 136 11.02 8.56 5.53
C ASP A 136 11.31 9.39 4.27
N LEU A 137 11.73 10.65 4.46
CA LEU A 137 12.06 11.53 3.34
C LEU A 137 13.34 11.08 2.60
N SER A 138 14.36 10.63 3.33
CA SER A 138 15.60 10.14 2.71
C SER A 138 15.38 8.80 1.99
N ASP A 139 14.53 7.91 2.52
CA ASP A 139 14.15 6.65 1.85
C ASP A 139 13.41 6.92 0.53
N PHE A 140 12.49 7.86 0.54
CA PHE A 140 11.82 8.31 -0.68
C PHE A 140 12.81 8.85 -1.72
N VAL A 141 13.71 9.77 -1.31
CA VAL A 141 14.63 10.46 -2.22
C VAL A 141 15.66 9.50 -2.83
N ARG A 142 16.24 8.57 -2.05
CA ARG A 142 17.20 7.59 -2.57
C ARG A 142 16.62 6.63 -3.60
N CYS A 143 15.28 6.42 -3.56
CA CYS A 143 14.58 5.53 -4.48
C CYS A 143 14.01 6.26 -5.73
N ASN A 144 13.75 7.57 -5.65
CA ASN A 144 12.97 8.28 -6.66
C ASN A 144 13.65 9.50 -7.28
N HIS A 145 14.71 10.03 -6.68
CA HIS A 145 15.41 11.21 -7.20
C HIS A 145 16.27 10.84 -8.43
N PRO A 146 16.30 11.64 -9.51
CA PRO A 146 17.06 11.33 -10.73
C PRO A 146 18.59 11.59 -10.61
N ASP A 147 19.05 12.42 -9.66
CA ASP A 147 20.49 12.72 -9.48
C ASP A 147 21.13 11.73 -8.49
N PRO A 148 22.11 10.88 -8.95
CA PRO A 148 22.78 9.91 -8.08
C PRO A 148 23.50 10.52 -6.88
N ARG A 149 23.99 11.77 -6.96
CA ARG A 149 24.68 12.45 -5.85
C ARG A 149 23.68 12.77 -4.72
N ILE A 150 22.44 13.11 -5.06
CA ILE A 150 21.38 13.35 -4.09
C ILE A 150 20.89 12.01 -3.51
N GLN A 151 20.79 10.96 -4.33
CA GLN A 151 20.47 9.60 -3.84
C GLN A 151 21.52 9.12 -2.82
N GLU A 152 22.80 9.31 -3.09
CA GLU A 152 23.89 8.96 -2.18
C GLU A 152 23.83 9.77 -0.88
N ALA A 153 23.62 11.08 -0.95
CA ALA A 153 23.47 11.92 0.24
C ALA A 153 22.26 11.53 1.09
N ALA A 154 21.14 11.21 0.46
CA ALA A 154 19.95 10.71 1.13
C ALA A 154 20.21 9.33 1.77
N THR A 155 20.95 8.44 1.10
CA THR A 155 21.37 7.14 1.64
C THR A 155 22.21 7.30 2.91
N GLN A 156 23.14 8.24 2.92
CA GLN A 156 23.99 8.53 4.10
C GLN A 156 23.17 9.13 5.26
N ALA A 157 22.26 10.07 4.98
CA ALA A 157 21.35 10.63 5.97
C ALA A 157 20.41 9.56 6.58
N TYR A 158 19.86 8.70 5.72
CA TYR A 158 19.08 7.52 6.15
C TYR A 158 19.90 6.63 7.08
N ALA A 159 21.11 6.23 6.68
CA ALA A 159 21.95 5.32 7.44
C ALA A 159 22.30 5.88 8.83
N LEU A 160 22.66 7.17 8.92
CA LEU A 160 22.96 7.85 10.18
C LEU A 160 21.79 7.80 11.17
N MET A 161 20.59 8.13 10.71
CA MET A 161 19.44 8.18 11.59
C MET A 161 18.91 6.78 11.91
N PHE A 162 19.03 5.82 10.99
CA PHE A 162 18.69 4.43 11.20
C PHE A 162 19.61 3.75 12.22
N GLU A 163 20.90 4.03 12.16
CA GLU A 163 21.88 3.56 13.16
C GLU A 163 21.55 4.11 14.55
N TYR A 164 21.28 5.42 14.64
CA TYR A 164 20.90 6.02 15.92
C TYR A 164 19.58 5.45 16.46
N MET A 165 18.61 5.19 15.60
CA MET A 165 17.37 4.51 15.93
C MET A 165 17.64 3.13 16.57
N ASN A 166 18.57 2.36 16.01
CA ASN A 166 18.94 1.05 16.57
C ASN A 166 19.62 1.20 17.95
N ILE A 167 20.42 2.23 18.19
CA ILE A 167 20.97 2.55 19.50
C ILE A 167 19.84 2.83 20.51
N LEU A 168 18.85 3.65 20.13
CA LEU A 168 17.72 3.96 21.00
C LEU A 168 16.89 2.73 21.35
N ASN A 169 16.69 1.81 20.40
CA ASN A 169 15.97 0.56 20.61
C ASN A 169 16.63 -0.33 21.70
N THR A 170 17.93 -0.12 21.97
CA THR A 170 18.68 -0.85 22.99
C THR A 170 18.94 -0.04 24.27
N THR A 171 18.42 1.20 24.35
CA THR A 171 18.60 2.09 25.50
C THR A 171 17.54 1.79 26.58
N THR A 172 17.88 0.91 27.52
CA THR A 172 16.96 0.43 28.59
C THR A 172 16.31 1.56 29.38
N GLY A 173 17.07 2.62 29.70
CA GLY A 173 16.55 3.74 30.48
C GLY A 173 15.34 4.46 29.87
N LEU A 174 15.22 4.56 28.54
CA LEU A 174 14.04 5.14 27.89
C LEU A 174 12.79 4.31 28.14
N HIS A 175 12.92 2.99 27.97
CA HIS A 175 11.84 2.06 28.22
C HIS A 175 11.39 2.05 29.69
N ASP A 176 12.35 2.06 30.63
CA ASP A 176 12.08 2.01 32.07
C ASP A 176 11.38 3.29 32.53
N GLN A 177 11.82 4.45 32.06
CA GLN A 177 11.16 5.73 32.34
C GLN A 177 9.73 5.77 31.79
N LEU A 178 9.52 5.28 30.57
CA LEU A 178 8.18 5.24 29.96
C LEU A 178 7.25 4.26 30.71
N LYS A 179 7.75 3.09 31.11
CA LYS A 179 6.98 2.15 31.96
C LYS A 179 6.62 2.76 33.30
N LYS A 180 7.55 3.48 33.94
CA LYS A 180 7.31 4.17 35.19
C LYS A 180 6.25 5.25 35.04
N ALA A 181 6.27 6.00 33.93
CA ALA A 181 5.25 7.01 33.62
C ALA A 181 3.86 6.36 33.50
N VAL A 182 3.72 5.29 32.72
CA VAL A 182 2.43 4.55 32.55
C VAL A 182 1.94 3.95 33.88
N ALA A 183 2.85 3.47 34.72
CA ALA A 183 2.50 2.89 36.00
C ALA A 183 2.15 3.91 37.09
N THR A 184 2.39 5.21 36.88
CA THR A 184 2.09 6.29 37.83
C THR A 184 0.63 6.77 37.62
N PRO A 185 -0.30 6.54 38.58
CA PRO A 185 -1.72 6.86 38.39
C PRO A 185 -2.00 8.32 38.02
N GLU A 186 -1.27 9.27 38.63
CA GLU A 186 -1.40 10.71 38.42
C GLU A 186 -0.89 11.15 37.01
N VAL A 187 -0.12 10.31 36.35
CA VAL A 187 0.30 10.49 34.95
C VAL A 187 -0.70 9.82 34.02
N ALA A 188 -1.07 8.59 34.30
CA ALA A 188 -2.01 7.81 33.49
C ALA A 188 -3.39 8.50 33.40
N SER A 189 -3.87 9.11 34.48
CA SER A 189 -5.12 9.87 34.50
C SER A 189 -5.01 11.27 33.87
N TYR A 190 -3.82 11.82 33.73
CA TYR A 190 -3.56 13.10 33.06
C TYR A 190 -3.46 12.96 31.53
N TRP A 191 -2.91 11.84 31.04
CA TRP A 191 -2.74 11.63 29.61
C TRP A 191 -4.07 11.44 28.89
N SER A 192 -4.15 12.02 27.69
CA SER A 192 -5.22 11.71 26.74
C SER A 192 -5.13 10.25 26.26
N GLU A 193 -6.23 9.74 25.70
CA GLU A 193 -6.26 8.40 25.07
C GLU A 193 -5.16 8.24 24.01
N ALA A 194 -4.92 9.31 23.21
CA ALA A 194 -3.86 9.32 22.18
C ALA A 194 -2.45 9.20 22.81
N GLU A 195 -2.17 9.92 23.91
CA GLU A 195 -0.88 9.85 24.61
C GLU A 195 -0.66 8.47 25.24
N MET A 196 -1.70 7.89 25.84
CA MET A 196 -1.64 6.53 26.39
C MET A 196 -1.42 5.49 25.28
N THR A 197 -2.11 5.59 24.15
CA THR A 197 -1.95 4.71 22.99
C THR A 197 -0.51 4.76 22.47
N VAL A 198 0.03 5.96 22.27
CA VAL A 198 1.44 6.13 21.84
C VAL A 198 2.41 5.54 22.84
N ALA A 199 2.23 5.78 24.15
CA ALA A 199 3.08 5.20 25.17
C ALA A 199 3.07 3.66 25.13
N GLN A 200 1.90 3.05 24.95
CA GLN A 200 1.77 1.58 24.84
C GLN A 200 2.42 1.03 23.56
N ILE A 201 2.25 1.71 22.40
CA ILE A 201 2.93 1.36 21.16
C ILE A 201 4.45 1.38 21.37
N LEU A 202 4.98 2.46 21.95
CA LEU A 202 6.41 2.62 22.17
C LEU A 202 7.00 1.60 23.15
N ILE A 203 6.29 1.29 24.24
CA ILE A 203 6.69 0.22 25.18
C ILE A 203 6.75 -1.13 24.45
N LYS A 204 5.78 -1.43 23.60
CA LYS A 204 5.77 -2.66 22.84
C LYS A 204 6.91 -2.72 21.81
N ASP A 205 7.17 -1.62 21.10
CA ASP A 205 8.29 -1.53 20.15
C ASP A 205 9.65 -1.75 20.84
N PHE A 206 9.86 -1.20 22.05
CA PHE A 206 11.02 -1.50 22.87
C PHE A 206 11.10 -2.98 23.26
N SER A 207 9.99 -3.55 23.69
CA SER A 207 9.93 -4.96 24.06
C SER A 207 10.26 -5.89 22.88
N ASN A 208 9.76 -5.57 21.70
CA ASN A 208 10.05 -6.28 20.45
C ASN A 208 11.51 -6.10 19.95
N SER A 209 12.26 -5.15 20.53
CA SER A 209 13.69 -4.89 20.22
C SER A 209 14.66 -5.57 21.18
N ALA A 210 14.22 -6.58 21.91
CA ALA A 210 15.05 -7.38 22.86
C ALA A 210 15.68 -6.58 24.01
N ILE A 211 15.10 -5.44 24.39
CA ILE A 211 15.66 -4.52 25.39
C ILE A 211 15.78 -5.17 26.79
N HIS A 212 14.92 -6.15 27.10
CA HIS A 212 14.91 -6.87 28.38
C HIS A 212 15.87 -8.06 28.43
N MET A 213 16.49 -8.40 27.29
CA MET A 213 17.34 -9.59 27.22
C MET A 213 18.70 -9.35 27.88
N PRO A 214 19.28 -10.37 28.51
CA PRO A 214 20.69 -10.35 28.90
C PRO A 214 21.59 -10.01 27.71
N PRO A 215 22.80 -9.43 27.94
CA PRO A 215 23.68 -8.99 26.85
C PRO A 215 23.97 -10.08 25.80
N LYS A 216 24.16 -11.33 26.23
CA LYS A 216 24.41 -12.49 25.35
C LYS A 216 23.23 -12.77 24.42
N ASP A 217 22.01 -12.78 24.96
CA ASP A 217 20.78 -13.08 24.22
C ASP A 217 20.43 -11.92 23.29
N ARG A 218 20.67 -10.69 23.73
CA ARG A 218 20.54 -9.49 22.87
C ARG A 218 21.48 -9.55 21.67
N GLN A 219 22.75 -9.95 21.86
CA GLN A 219 23.66 -10.12 20.73
C GLN A 219 23.19 -11.24 19.79
N ARG A 220 22.66 -12.34 20.34
CA ARG A 220 22.06 -13.42 19.52
C ARG A 220 20.86 -12.93 18.73
N PHE A 221 19.97 -12.14 19.34
CA PHE A 221 18.83 -11.50 18.67
C PHE A 221 19.27 -10.62 17.50
N VAL A 222 20.28 -9.76 17.69
CA VAL A 222 20.82 -8.90 16.63
C VAL A 222 21.40 -9.74 15.48
N ASN A 223 22.17 -10.78 15.78
CA ASN A 223 22.75 -11.67 14.78
C ASN A 223 21.67 -12.39 13.98
N LEU A 224 20.65 -12.96 14.66
CA LEU A 224 19.49 -13.60 14.00
C LEU A 224 18.73 -12.61 13.10
N SER A 225 18.52 -11.39 13.56
CA SER A 225 17.85 -10.35 12.78
C SER A 225 18.61 -10.00 11.49
N ASN A 226 19.93 -9.93 11.56
CA ASN A 226 20.82 -9.70 10.42
C ASN A 226 20.80 -10.91 9.46
N ASP A 227 20.91 -12.14 9.99
CA ASP A 227 20.83 -13.37 9.20
C ASP A 227 19.49 -13.46 8.44
N ILE A 228 18.37 -13.23 9.13
CA ILE A 228 17.02 -13.20 8.55
C ILE A 228 16.93 -12.14 7.45
N SER A 229 17.57 -10.97 7.65
CA SER A 229 17.62 -9.90 6.66
C SER A 229 18.34 -10.32 5.39
N GLN A 230 19.54 -10.91 5.55
CA GLN A 230 20.36 -11.33 4.43
C GLN A 230 19.72 -12.51 3.67
N LEU A 231 19.30 -13.56 4.38
CA LEU A 231 18.65 -14.71 3.79
C LEU A 231 17.36 -14.34 3.04
N GLY A 232 16.56 -13.47 3.65
CA GLY A 232 15.31 -13.00 3.03
C GLY A 232 15.57 -12.16 1.77
N SER A 233 16.58 -11.30 1.78
CA SER A 233 16.99 -10.54 0.59
C SER A 233 17.48 -11.48 -0.51
N ASP A 234 18.32 -12.47 -0.18
CA ASP A 234 18.81 -13.46 -1.13
C ASP A 234 17.67 -14.37 -1.65
N PHE A 235 16.72 -14.73 -0.82
CA PHE A 235 15.53 -15.50 -1.21
C PHE A 235 14.68 -14.77 -2.27
N VAL A 236 14.49 -13.48 -2.10
CA VAL A 236 13.66 -12.67 -3.04
C VAL A 236 14.42 -12.33 -4.32
N ASN A 237 15.70 -11.91 -4.20
CA ASN A 237 16.45 -11.36 -5.34
C ASN A 237 17.09 -12.44 -6.22
N ARG A 238 17.25 -13.65 -5.69
CA ARG A 238 17.89 -14.78 -6.39
C ARG A 238 16.92 -15.94 -6.61
N ALA A 239 15.65 -15.61 -6.95
CA ALA A 239 14.65 -16.66 -7.27
C ALA A 239 15.18 -17.58 -8.37
N GLU A 240 15.29 -18.89 -8.08
CA GLU A 240 15.98 -19.86 -8.91
C GLU A 240 15.06 -21.05 -9.19
N PRO A 241 14.62 -21.27 -10.47
CA PRO A 241 13.84 -22.43 -10.85
C PRO A 241 14.74 -23.67 -10.96
N ALA A 242 14.17 -24.86 -10.83
CA ALA A 242 14.87 -26.12 -11.06
C ALA A 242 15.32 -26.28 -12.53
N LYS A 243 14.53 -25.74 -13.46
CA LYS A 243 14.86 -25.62 -14.88
C LYS A 243 14.65 -24.18 -15.30
N SER A 244 15.66 -23.55 -15.91
CA SER A 244 15.53 -22.17 -16.40
C SER A 244 14.66 -22.05 -17.66
N HIS A 245 14.57 -23.13 -18.46
CA HIS A 245 13.81 -23.19 -19.70
C HIS A 245 13.18 -24.56 -19.91
N VAL A 246 12.06 -24.59 -20.62
CA VAL A 246 11.46 -25.80 -21.19
C VAL A 246 11.60 -25.75 -22.71
N THR A 247 12.11 -26.80 -23.29
CA THR A 247 12.32 -26.90 -24.73
C THR A 247 11.24 -27.78 -25.37
N LEU A 248 10.37 -27.19 -26.16
CA LEU A 248 9.24 -27.84 -26.82
C LEU A 248 9.43 -27.94 -28.32
N ARG A 249 8.74 -28.90 -28.94
CA ARG A 249 8.68 -28.99 -30.40
C ARG A 249 7.84 -27.86 -30.97
N LYS A 250 8.17 -27.41 -32.19
CA LYS A 250 7.43 -26.32 -32.84
C LYS A 250 5.93 -26.60 -32.99
N ASN A 251 5.55 -27.85 -33.20
CA ASN A 251 4.14 -28.25 -33.35
C ASN A 251 3.37 -28.20 -32.01
N SER A 252 4.05 -28.38 -30.88
CA SER A 252 3.43 -28.36 -29.54
C SER A 252 3.12 -26.96 -28.99
N VAL A 253 3.58 -25.93 -29.67
CA VAL A 253 3.30 -24.51 -29.25
C VAL A 253 2.24 -23.84 -30.12
N GLN A 254 1.42 -24.61 -30.85
CA GLN A 254 0.28 -24.08 -31.58
C GLN A 254 -0.65 -23.31 -30.65
N GLY A 255 -1.13 -22.14 -31.09
CA GLY A 255 -1.93 -21.22 -30.34
C GLY A 255 -1.13 -20.08 -29.68
N LEU A 256 0.19 -20.19 -29.56
CA LEU A 256 1.03 -19.10 -29.10
C LEU A 256 1.26 -18.07 -30.22
N ASP A 257 1.31 -16.77 -29.85
CA ASP A 257 1.52 -15.68 -30.80
C ASP A 257 2.77 -15.92 -31.67
N PRO A 258 2.67 -15.84 -33.02
CA PRO A 258 3.80 -16.05 -33.92
C PRO A 258 5.00 -15.11 -33.69
N VAL A 259 4.79 -13.91 -33.10
CA VAL A 259 5.89 -13.01 -32.74
C VAL A 259 6.67 -13.59 -31.56
N VAL A 260 5.96 -14.05 -30.52
CA VAL A 260 6.55 -14.70 -29.33
C VAL A 260 7.26 -15.98 -29.73
N VAL A 261 6.66 -16.80 -30.62
CA VAL A 261 7.28 -18.03 -31.14
C VAL A 261 8.61 -17.71 -31.83
N ARG A 262 8.66 -16.68 -32.68
CA ARG A 262 9.91 -16.25 -33.38
C ARG A 262 10.98 -15.79 -32.40
N GLN A 263 10.62 -15.09 -31.35
CA GLN A 263 11.58 -14.62 -30.32
C GLN A 263 12.16 -15.77 -29.50
N LEU A 264 11.37 -16.82 -29.24
CA LEU A 264 11.75 -17.98 -28.42
C LEU A 264 12.33 -19.16 -29.24
N GLN A 265 12.35 -19.04 -30.57
CA GLN A 265 12.78 -20.13 -31.45
C GLN A 265 14.31 -20.33 -31.36
N LYS A 266 14.72 -21.57 -31.12
CA LYS A 266 16.10 -22.06 -31.19
C LYS A 266 16.18 -23.26 -32.13
N TRP A 267 16.74 -23.06 -33.34
CA TRP A 267 16.80 -24.11 -34.37
C TRP A 267 15.39 -24.65 -34.70
N ASN A 268 15.14 -25.95 -34.47
CA ASN A 268 13.85 -26.62 -34.73
C ASN A 268 12.99 -26.77 -33.46
N SER A 269 13.30 -26.07 -32.40
CA SER A 269 12.62 -26.12 -31.11
C SER A 269 12.31 -24.71 -30.60
N ILE A 270 11.38 -24.65 -29.65
CA ILE A 270 10.99 -23.40 -28.93
C ILE A 270 11.46 -23.57 -27.49
N SER A 271 12.26 -22.60 -27.01
CA SER A 271 12.82 -22.59 -25.65
C SER A 271 12.09 -21.54 -24.81
N ILE A 272 11.11 -21.97 -24.03
CA ILE A 272 10.29 -21.07 -23.18
C ILE A 272 10.96 -20.94 -21.81
N PRO A 273 11.25 -19.71 -21.33
CA PRO A 273 11.77 -19.52 -19.98
C PRO A 273 10.70 -19.93 -18.94
N THR A 274 11.12 -20.37 -17.76
CA THR A 274 10.20 -20.78 -16.68
C THR A 274 9.82 -19.65 -15.73
N LEU A 275 10.48 -18.51 -15.85
CA LEU A 275 10.15 -17.25 -15.14
C LEU A 275 9.83 -16.16 -16.17
N GLY A 276 9.03 -15.17 -15.76
CA GLY A 276 8.67 -14.03 -16.61
C GLY A 276 7.24 -14.09 -17.14
N VAL A 277 6.99 -13.38 -18.24
CA VAL A 277 5.68 -13.24 -18.87
C VAL A 277 5.40 -14.36 -19.87
N GLU A 278 6.43 -14.82 -20.57
CA GLU A 278 6.34 -15.79 -21.66
C GLU A 278 5.69 -17.11 -21.25
N PRO A 279 6.04 -17.75 -20.10
CA PRO A 279 5.38 -18.98 -19.69
C PRO A 279 3.90 -18.79 -19.36
N LYS A 280 3.51 -17.63 -18.84
CA LYS A 280 2.10 -17.30 -18.56
C LYS A 280 1.29 -17.18 -19.87
N LEU A 281 1.86 -16.51 -20.89
CA LEU A 281 1.26 -16.41 -22.22
C LEU A 281 1.14 -17.82 -22.85
N ALA A 282 2.18 -18.62 -22.76
CA ALA A 282 2.19 -19.98 -23.34
C ALA A 282 1.15 -20.88 -22.66
N LEU A 283 1.04 -20.89 -21.34
CA LEU A 283 0.04 -21.69 -20.61
C LEU A 283 -1.41 -21.28 -20.96
N ARG A 284 -1.66 -20.00 -21.29
CA ARG A 284 -2.97 -19.50 -21.70
C ARG A 284 -3.32 -19.82 -23.15
N SER A 285 -2.32 -20.04 -24.01
CA SER A 285 -2.50 -20.05 -25.47
C SER A 285 -2.23 -21.39 -26.13
N MET A 286 -1.29 -22.21 -25.61
CA MET A 286 -0.90 -23.47 -26.23
C MET A 286 -2.03 -24.50 -26.22
N HIS A 287 -2.33 -25.11 -27.37
CA HIS A 287 -3.39 -26.11 -27.49
C HIS A 287 -2.94 -27.52 -26.96
N ASP A 288 -1.66 -27.85 -27.05
CA ASP A 288 -1.12 -29.13 -26.61
C ASP A 288 -1.10 -29.26 -25.08
N GLU A 289 -1.94 -30.14 -24.53
CA GLU A 289 -2.04 -30.36 -23.09
C GLU A 289 -0.73 -30.88 -22.48
N SER A 290 0.01 -31.72 -23.20
CA SER A 290 1.29 -32.27 -22.72
C SER A 290 2.34 -31.18 -22.61
N ALA A 291 2.37 -30.26 -23.57
CA ALA A 291 3.25 -29.08 -23.51
C ALA A 291 2.87 -28.13 -22.35
N ARG A 292 1.56 -27.91 -22.13
CA ARG A 292 1.09 -27.11 -20.97
C ARG A 292 1.49 -27.77 -19.65
N LYS A 293 1.32 -29.11 -19.54
CA LYS A 293 1.71 -29.87 -18.33
C LYS A 293 3.20 -29.74 -18.06
N GLU A 294 4.06 -29.95 -19.07
CA GLU A 294 5.51 -29.83 -18.88
C GLU A 294 5.93 -28.44 -18.44
N LEU A 295 5.41 -27.40 -19.09
CA LEU A 295 5.70 -25.99 -18.76
C LEU A 295 5.15 -25.62 -17.37
N TYR A 296 3.91 -25.99 -17.06
CA TYR A 296 3.28 -25.74 -15.76
C TYR A 296 4.12 -26.29 -14.61
N LEU A 297 4.50 -27.57 -14.70
CA LEU A 297 5.30 -28.23 -13.67
C LEU A 297 6.69 -27.58 -13.52
N ALA A 298 7.30 -27.17 -14.62
CA ALA A 298 8.61 -26.51 -14.59
C ALA A 298 8.52 -25.10 -13.95
N THR A 299 7.45 -24.35 -14.24
CA THR A 299 7.23 -23.01 -13.63
C THR A 299 6.88 -23.06 -12.15
N ARG A 300 6.50 -24.23 -11.63
CA ARG A 300 6.15 -24.44 -10.23
C ARG A 300 7.18 -25.24 -9.43
N THR A 301 8.36 -25.47 -9.99
CA THR A 301 9.44 -26.25 -9.33
C THR A 301 10.67 -25.37 -9.13
N SER A 302 10.96 -25.03 -7.89
CA SER A 302 12.14 -24.27 -7.48
C SER A 302 13.38 -25.16 -7.39
N SER A 303 14.58 -24.55 -7.44
CA SER A 303 15.83 -25.27 -7.17
C SER A 303 15.90 -25.72 -5.70
N LYS A 304 16.63 -26.81 -5.42
CA LYS A 304 16.89 -27.27 -4.05
C LYS A 304 17.58 -26.19 -3.21
N ARG A 305 18.44 -25.37 -3.81
CA ARG A 305 19.11 -24.25 -3.13
C ARG A 305 18.12 -23.16 -2.72
N GLN A 306 17.13 -22.87 -3.56
CA GLN A 306 16.08 -21.89 -3.24
C GLN A 306 15.18 -22.37 -2.10
N ILE A 307 14.83 -23.65 -2.08
CA ILE A 307 14.08 -24.27 -0.98
C ILE A 307 14.90 -24.24 0.32
N HIS A 308 16.18 -24.60 0.27
CA HIS A 308 17.06 -24.53 1.44
C HIS A 308 17.14 -23.11 2.05
N ARG A 309 17.25 -22.06 1.20
CA ARG A 309 17.21 -20.64 1.69
C ARG A 309 15.92 -20.32 2.42
N LEU A 310 14.77 -20.78 1.90
CA LEU A 310 13.48 -20.59 2.56
C LEU A 310 13.46 -21.30 3.93
N GLU A 311 13.86 -22.55 3.98
CA GLU A 311 13.81 -23.38 5.19
C GLU A 311 14.77 -22.85 6.26
N GLU A 312 15.95 -22.35 5.87
CA GLU A 312 16.88 -21.68 6.75
C GLU A 312 16.29 -20.35 7.29
N LEU A 313 15.64 -19.55 6.43
CA LEU A 313 14.94 -18.34 6.84
C LEU A 313 13.85 -18.63 7.88
N LEU A 314 13.04 -19.67 7.65
CA LEU A 314 11.98 -20.09 8.57
C LEU A 314 12.55 -20.57 9.91
N SER A 315 13.63 -21.35 9.87
CA SER A 315 14.33 -21.82 11.08
C SER A 315 14.87 -20.66 11.94
N LYS A 316 15.54 -19.68 11.31
CA LYS A 316 16.05 -18.48 12.00
C LYS A 316 14.92 -17.64 12.63
N ARG A 317 13.77 -17.54 11.94
CA ARG A 317 12.60 -16.86 12.49
C ARG A 317 12.01 -17.57 13.69
N ALA A 318 11.93 -18.89 13.65
CA ALA A 318 11.45 -19.68 14.77
C ALA A 318 12.38 -19.53 15.99
N GLU A 319 13.71 -19.55 15.80
CA GLU A 319 14.69 -19.30 16.86
C GLU A 319 14.54 -17.88 17.43
N LEU A 320 14.37 -16.87 16.56
CA LEU A 320 14.17 -15.47 16.99
C LEU A 320 12.92 -15.33 17.87
N ALA A 321 11.81 -15.97 17.47
CA ALA A 321 10.55 -15.93 18.23
C ALA A 321 10.70 -16.59 19.62
N GLN A 322 11.32 -17.76 19.69
CA GLN A 322 11.58 -18.44 20.95
C GLN A 322 12.49 -17.62 21.88
N LEU A 323 13.58 -17.05 21.33
CA LEU A 323 14.46 -16.15 22.06
C LEU A 323 13.70 -14.93 22.61
N SER A 324 12.67 -14.48 21.90
CA SER A 324 11.81 -13.34 22.26
C SER A 324 10.62 -13.73 23.17
N GLY A 325 10.54 -15.00 23.61
CA GLY A 325 9.48 -15.49 24.49
C GLY A 325 8.14 -15.80 23.84
N TYR A 326 8.10 -15.89 22.49
CA TYR A 326 6.88 -16.24 21.76
C TYR A 326 6.87 -17.73 21.36
N PRO A 327 5.69 -18.39 21.35
CA PRO A 327 5.58 -19.80 20.96
C PRO A 327 6.03 -20.05 19.51
N THR A 328 5.68 -19.14 18.58
CA THR A 328 6.06 -19.22 17.17
C THR A 328 6.31 -17.82 16.60
N TYR A 329 6.92 -17.75 15.41
CA TYR A 329 7.10 -16.48 14.70
C TYR A 329 5.76 -15.82 14.35
N GLY A 330 4.71 -16.61 14.06
CA GLY A 330 3.36 -16.10 13.83
C GLY A 330 2.82 -15.33 15.05
N HIS A 331 2.97 -15.86 16.26
CA HIS A 331 2.57 -15.15 17.49
C HIS A 331 3.35 -13.85 17.68
N MET A 332 4.65 -13.87 17.40
CA MET A 332 5.49 -12.67 17.48
C MET A 332 5.04 -11.61 16.45
N ALA A 333 4.87 -12.01 15.18
CA ALA A 333 4.55 -11.11 14.08
C ALA A 333 3.13 -10.52 14.16
N LEU A 334 2.18 -11.28 14.73
CA LEU A 334 0.78 -10.88 14.83
C LEU A 334 0.45 -10.12 16.12
N SER A 335 1.36 -10.08 17.08
CA SER A 335 1.10 -9.54 18.41
C SER A 335 0.65 -8.07 18.45
N ASP A 336 0.96 -7.27 17.42
CA ASP A 336 0.58 -5.85 17.25
C ASP A 336 -0.47 -5.63 16.13
N LYS A 337 -1.04 -6.71 15.56
CA LYS A 337 -2.05 -6.68 14.50
C LYS A 337 -3.46 -6.77 15.06
N MET A 338 -4.48 -6.54 14.23
CA MET A 338 -5.88 -6.76 14.59
C MET A 338 -6.16 -8.23 14.94
N ALA A 339 -5.57 -9.16 14.20
CA ALA A 339 -5.76 -10.60 14.40
C ALA A 339 -5.17 -11.12 15.71
N LYS A 340 -4.10 -10.52 16.23
CA LYS A 340 -3.38 -10.89 17.47
C LYS A 340 -2.70 -12.24 17.46
N THR A 341 -3.33 -13.30 16.95
CA THR A 341 -2.85 -14.69 17.03
C THR A 341 -2.99 -15.44 15.70
N PRO A 342 -2.15 -16.45 15.46
CA PRO A 342 -2.28 -17.34 14.30
C PRO A 342 -3.62 -18.08 14.25
N GLU A 343 -4.19 -18.43 15.41
CA GLU A 343 -5.46 -19.13 15.56
C GLU A 343 -6.61 -18.26 15.04
N ALA A 344 -6.60 -16.98 15.35
CA ALA A 344 -7.58 -16.02 14.85
C ALA A 344 -7.49 -15.88 13.32
N VAL A 345 -6.27 -15.83 12.75
CA VAL A 345 -6.07 -15.83 11.29
C VAL A 345 -6.55 -17.13 10.67
N SER A 346 -6.28 -18.28 11.30
CA SER A 346 -6.77 -19.59 10.82
C SER A 346 -8.30 -19.66 10.78
N ASN A 347 -8.99 -19.14 11.79
CA ASN A 347 -10.44 -19.04 11.84
C ASN A 347 -11.01 -18.20 10.70
N PHE A 348 -10.39 -17.06 10.42
CA PHE A 348 -10.73 -16.20 9.27
C PHE A 348 -10.58 -16.95 7.94
N LEU A 349 -9.40 -17.55 7.70
CA LEU A 349 -9.08 -18.23 6.44
C LEU A 349 -9.97 -19.45 6.19
N THR A 350 -10.26 -20.23 7.25
CA THR A 350 -11.17 -21.38 7.14
C THR A 350 -12.59 -20.97 6.78
N SER A 351 -13.11 -19.95 7.45
CA SER A 351 -14.46 -19.40 7.13
C SER A 351 -14.52 -18.85 5.70
N LEU A 352 -13.41 -18.23 5.25
CA LEU A 352 -13.32 -17.66 3.90
C LEU A 352 -13.25 -18.74 2.81
N ILE A 353 -12.54 -19.86 3.05
CA ILE A 353 -12.57 -21.03 2.15
C ILE A 353 -13.98 -21.56 2.01
N ASP A 354 -14.68 -21.76 3.15
CA ASP A 354 -16.03 -22.33 3.14
C ASP A 354 -17.01 -21.43 2.38
N SER A 355 -16.92 -20.11 2.56
CA SER A 355 -17.74 -19.15 1.81
C SER A 355 -17.43 -19.13 0.29
N ASN A 356 -16.20 -19.40 -0.11
CA ASN A 356 -15.77 -19.36 -1.52
C ASN A 356 -15.95 -20.72 -2.26
N ARG A 357 -16.06 -21.83 -1.53
CA ARG A 357 -16.01 -23.21 -2.07
C ARG A 357 -17.03 -23.49 -3.18
N THR A 358 -18.29 -23.14 -2.96
CA THR A 358 -19.37 -23.33 -3.94
C THR A 358 -19.08 -22.59 -5.24
N HIS A 359 -18.58 -21.39 -5.15
CA HIS A 359 -18.26 -20.57 -6.31
C HIS A 359 -17.07 -21.15 -7.12
N VAL A 360 -16.05 -21.67 -6.43
CA VAL A 360 -14.94 -22.37 -7.09
C VAL A 360 -15.44 -23.60 -7.84
N GLN A 361 -16.31 -24.40 -7.21
CA GLN A 361 -16.89 -25.58 -7.85
C GLN A 361 -17.70 -25.21 -9.10
N GLU A 362 -18.50 -24.13 -9.05
CA GLU A 362 -19.24 -23.63 -10.21
C GLU A 362 -18.32 -23.19 -11.36
N GLU A 363 -17.25 -22.49 -11.06
CA GLU A 363 -16.28 -22.04 -12.08
C GLU A 363 -15.58 -23.26 -12.72
N LEU A 364 -15.05 -24.16 -11.92
CA LEU A 364 -14.36 -25.35 -12.42
C LEU A 364 -15.30 -26.29 -13.21
N PHE A 365 -16.57 -26.42 -12.81
CA PHE A 365 -17.57 -27.17 -13.57
C PHE A 365 -17.78 -26.58 -14.97
N LYS A 366 -17.85 -25.25 -15.09
CA LYS A 366 -17.97 -24.56 -16.37
C LYS A 366 -16.75 -24.81 -17.27
N LEU A 367 -15.52 -24.79 -16.71
CA LEU A 367 -14.29 -25.08 -17.46
C LEU A 367 -14.18 -26.56 -17.82
N GLN A 368 -14.63 -27.47 -16.94
CA GLN A 368 -14.68 -28.91 -17.22
C GLN A 368 -15.63 -29.21 -18.39
N THR A 369 -16.78 -28.52 -18.48
CA THR A 369 -17.74 -28.66 -19.60
C THR A 369 -17.10 -28.28 -20.93
N MET A 370 -16.22 -27.27 -20.95
CA MET A 370 -15.47 -26.90 -22.18
C MET A 370 -14.42 -27.95 -22.55
N LYS A 371 -13.77 -28.55 -21.57
CA LYS A 371 -12.68 -29.53 -21.83
C LYS A 371 -13.17 -30.81 -22.48
N GLN A 372 -14.36 -31.28 -22.23
CA GLN A 372 -14.95 -32.55 -22.67
C GLN A 372 -14.03 -33.78 -22.51
N GLY A 373 -14.55 -34.85 -22.01
CA GLY A 373 -13.81 -36.12 -21.90
C GLY A 373 -12.98 -36.28 -20.62
N SER A 374 -11.69 -35.90 -20.63
CA SER A 374 -10.79 -36.10 -19.48
C SER A 374 -11.00 -35.05 -18.36
N PRO A 375 -10.71 -35.38 -17.08
CA PRO A 375 -10.80 -34.43 -15.98
C PRO A 375 -9.94 -33.17 -16.18
N LEU A 376 -10.45 -32.01 -15.73
CA LEU A 376 -9.69 -30.76 -15.72
C LEU A 376 -8.46 -30.89 -14.83
N GLN A 377 -7.33 -30.41 -15.30
CA GLN A 377 -6.05 -30.48 -14.61
C GLN A 377 -5.54 -29.07 -14.27
N PRO A 378 -4.64 -28.90 -13.29
CA PRO A 378 -4.11 -27.57 -12.94
C PRO A 378 -3.49 -26.81 -14.13
N TRP A 379 -2.84 -27.49 -15.06
CA TRP A 379 -2.26 -26.90 -16.28
C TRP A 379 -3.30 -26.51 -17.35
N ASP A 380 -4.55 -26.92 -17.20
CA ASP A 380 -5.64 -26.58 -18.10
C ASP A 380 -6.35 -25.28 -17.72
N HIS A 381 -6.36 -24.95 -16.43
CA HIS A 381 -7.14 -23.83 -15.88
C HIS A 381 -6.90 -22.52 -16.67
N ALA A 382 -5.64 -22.08 -16.78
CA ALA A 382 -5.31 -20.82 -17.46
C ALA A 382 -5.70 -20.82 -18.95
N TYR A 383 -5.62 -21.99 -19.61
CA TYR A 383 -6.01 -22.16 -21.01
C TYR A 383 -7.53 -22.04 -21.20
N TYR A 384 -8.34 -22.78 -20.42
CA TYR A 384 -9.79 -22.74 -20.58
C TYR A 384 -10.40 -21.43 -20.10
N VAL A 385 -9.86 -20.81 -19.07
CA VAL A 385 -10.21 -19.44 -18.69
C VAL A 385 -10.00 -18.47 -19.87
N GLN A 386 -8.84 -18.55 -20.56
CA GLN A 386 -8.57 -17.70 -21.72
C GLN A 386 -9.51 -17.97 -22.88
N GLN A 387 -9.85 -19.24 -23.16
CA GLN A 387 -10.82 -19.60 -24.20
C GLN A 387 -12.20 -19.02 -23.88
N ARG A 388 -12.65 -19.14 -22.64
CA ARG A 388 -13.94 -18.62 -22.19
C ARG A 388 -14.02 -17.09 -22.28
N LEU A 389 -12.93 -16.39 -21.90
CA LEU A 389 -12.82 -14.94 -22.06
C LEU A 389 -12.85 -14.54 -23.56
N ALA A 390 -12.19 -15.33 -24.42
CA ALA A 390 -12.20 -15.08 -25.87
C ALA A 390 -13.63 -15.27 -26.48
N GLU A 391 -14.33 -16.34 -26.11
CA GLU A 391 -15.73 -16.57 -26.53
C GLU A 391 -16.64 -15.42 -26.08
N TYR A 392 -16.51 -14.99 -24.83
CA TYR A 392 -17.26 -13.86 -24.28
C TYR A 392 -16.95 -12.56 -25.04
N SER A 393 -15.66 -12.30 -25.30
CA SER A 393 -15.22 -11.11 -26.04
C SER A 393 -15.68 -11.09 -27.49
N ILE A 394 -15.74 -12.26 -28.16
CA ILE A 394 -16.23 -12.37 -29.52
C ILE A 394 -17.75 -12.09 -29.59
N SER A 395 -18.51 -12.65 -28.65
CA SER A 395 -19.96 -12.45 -28.57
C SER A 395 -20.38 -11.01 -28.25
N ARG A 396 -19.50 -10.23 -27.61
CA ARG A 396 -19.75 -8.85 -27.16
C ARG A 396 -18.81 -7.80 -27.73
N ARG A 397 -18.04 -8.04 -28.80
CA ARG A 397 -17.18 -7.02 -29.44
C ARG A 397 -18.01 -5.80 -29.90
N SER A 398 -18.40 -4.98 -28.92
CA SER A 398 -18.85 -3.63 -29.14
C SER A 398 -17.61 -2.76 -29.37
N ARG A 399 -17.58 -1.99 -30.48
CA ARG A 399 -16.59 -0.92 -30.68
C ARG A 399 -16.58 0.09 -29.54
N GLU A 400 -17.63 0.11 -28.71
CA GLU A 400 -17.78 1.00 -27.59
C GLU A 400 -16.81 0.66 -26.45
N LEU A 401 -16.63 -0.62 -26.08
CA LEU A 401 -15.70 -1.01 -25.00
C LEU A 401 -14.24 -0.70 -25.33
N SER A 402 -13.84 -0.78 -26.59
CA SER A 402 -12.46 -0.43 -26.98
C SER A 402 -12.17 1.07 -26.87
N ARG A 403 -13.21 1.92 -26.82
CA ARG A 403 -13.10 3.37 -26.67
C ARG A 403 -13.19 3.88 -25.25
N ILE A 404 -13.45 3.02 -24.26
CA ILE A 404 -13.56 3.40 -22.86
C ILE A 404 -12.35 4.23 -22.35
N PRO A 405 -11.09 3.90 -22.66
CA PRO A 405 -9.95 4.73 -22.28
C PRO A 405 -10.02 6.19 -22.78
N GLU A 406 -10.76 6.47 -23.85
CA GLU A 406 -10.95 7.84 -24.35
C GLU A 406 -11.71 8.75 -23.35
N PHE A 407 -12.41 8.16 -22.37
CA PHE A 407 -13.16 8.86 -21.34
C PHE A 407 -12.37 9.01 -20.02
N PHE A 408 -11.19 8.45 -19.93
CA PHE A 408 -10.36 8.42 -18.71
C PHE A 408 -9.00 9.08 -18.96
N SER A 409 -8.99 10.37 -19.30
CA SER A 409 -7.74 11.12 -19.27
C SER A 409 -7.28 11.25 -17.81
N LEU A 410 -5.95 11.26 -17.58
CA LEU A 410 -5.41 11.42 -16.23
C LEU A 410 -5.95 12.68 -15.54
N GLY A 411 -6.11 13.77 -16.28
CA GLY A 411 -6.66 15.01 -15.75
C GLY A 411 -8.14 14.89 -15.37
N THR A 412 -8.99 14.20 -16.18
CA THR A 412 -10.39 13.99 -15.81
C THR A 412 -10.52 13.09 -14.58
N VAL A 413 -9.66 12.08 -14.43
CA VAL A 413 -9.67 11.19 -13.26
C VAL A 413 -9.24 11.94 -11.99
N MET A 414 -8.20 12.78 -12.04
CA MET A 414 -7.80 13.64 -10.93
C MET A 414 -8.87 14.66 -10.54
N GLN A 415 -9.53 15.26 -11.53
CA GLN A 415 -10.67 16.15 -11.34
C GLN A 415 -11.84 15.42 -10.66
N GLY A 416 -12.12 14.18 -11.09
CA GLY A 416 -13.13 13.32 -10.49
C GLY A 416 -12.84 12.95 -9.04
N LEU A 417 -11.59 12.64 -8.71
CA LEU A 417 -11.15 12.40 -7.34
C LEU A 417 -11.35 13.63 -6.45
N SER A 418 -11.00 14.83 -6.93
CA SER A 418 -11.26 16.07 -6.19
C SER A 418 -12.76 16.29 -5.95
N ARG A 419 -13.60 16.09 -6.98
CA ARG A 419 -15.06 16.19 -6.87
C ARG A 419 -15.65 15.14 -5.93
N LEU A 420 -15.13 13.92 -5.94
CA LEU A 420 -15.54 12.86 -5.03
C LEU A 420 -15.19 13.21 -3.58
N PHE A 421 -13.97 13.68 -3.32
CA PHE A 421 -13.55 14.10 -1.99
C PHE A 421 -14.29 15.32 -1.46
N ASP A 422 -14.66 16.25 -2.35
CA ASP A 422 -15.54 17.36 -2.01
C ASP A 422 -16.93 16.88 -1.58
N ARG A 423 -17.51 15.91 -2.29
CA ARG A 423 -18.81 15.34 -1.93
C ARG A 423 -18.78 14.54 -0.64
N LEU A 424 -17.80 13.65 -0.49
CA LEU A 424 -17.72 12.75 0.67
C LEU A 424 -17.21 13.45 1.93
N TYR A 425 -16.21 14.32 1.81
CA TYR A 425 -15.43 14.81 2.95
C TYR A 425 -15.30 16.34 3.03
N GLY A 426 -15.79 17.09 2.06
CA GLY A 426 -15.58 18.53 1.96
C GLY A 426 -14.13 18.92 1.64
N LEU A 427 -13.43 18.11 0.91
CA LEU A 427 -12.03 18.34 0.56
C LEU A 427 -11.87 18.66 -0.92
N GLN A 428 -10.94 19.57 -1.25
CA GLN A 428 -10.58 19.90 -2.61
C GLN A 428 -9.09 19.73 -2.85
N LEU A 429 -8.73 19.25 -4.04
CA LEU A 429 -7.37 19.17 -4.54
C LEU A 429 -7.10 20.42 -5.38
N VAL A 430 -6.30 21.35 -4.86
CA VAL A 430 -5.99 22.63 -5.51
C VAL A 430 -4.58 22.58 -6.09
N PRO A 431 -4.42 22.64 -7.43
CA PRO A 431 -3.11 22.62 -8.05
C PRO A 431 -2.31 23.89 -7.69
N GLN A 432 -1.04 23.69 -7.36
CA GLN A 432 -0.14 24.76 -6.95
C GLN A 432 1.06 24.88 -7.87
N GLU A 433 1.54 26.12 -8.01
CA GLU A 433 2.83 26.40 -8.63
C GLU A 433 3.96 25.87 -7.74
N THR A 434 5.03 25.35 -8.35
CA THR A 434 6.19 24.86 -7.61
C THR A 434 7.31 25.89 -7.56
N LEU A 435 8.02 25.97 -6.42
CA LEU A 435 9.21 26.80 -6.27
C LEU A 435 10.42 26.14 -6.96
N PRO A 436 11.43 26.89 -7.39
CA PRO A 436 12.67 26.32 -7.93
C PRO A 436 13.34 25.41 -6.90
N GLY A 437 13.56 24.13 -7.24
CA GLY A 437 14.19 23.13 -6.37
C GLY A 437 13.23 22.41 -5.41
N GLU A 438 11.94 22.73 -5.41
CA GLU A 438 10.93 22.10 -4.56
C GLU A 438 10.64 20.66 -4.95
N THR A 439 10.70 20.35 -6.25
CA THR A 439 10.41 19.01 -6.75
C THR A 439 11.68 18.33 -7.30
N TRP A 440 11.72 17.01 -7.20
CA TRP A 440 12.83 16.16 -7.68
C TRP A 440 12.82 15.93 -9.19
N ASN A 441 11.73 16.29 -9.85
CA ASN A 441 11.60 16.25 -11.29
C ASN A 441 10.60 17.31 -11.76
N SER A 442 10.81 17.90 -12.95
CA SER A 442 9.94 18.94 -13.54
C SER A 442 8.53 18.46 -13.84
N ASP A 443 8.29 17.16 -13.92
CA ASP A 443 6.99 16.56 -14.18
C ASP A 443 6.24 16.11 -12.90
N VAL A 444 6.72 16.49 -11.71
CA VAL A 444 6.01 16.33 -10.44
C VAL A 444 5.05 17.50 -10.24
N ARG A 445 3.77 17.21 -10.00
CA ARG A 445 2.74 18.21 -9.71
C ARG A 445 2.57 18.33 -8.20
N ARG A 446 2.39 19.56 -7.72
CA ARG A 446 1.99 19.85 -6.35
C ARG A 446 0.50 20.14 -6.28
N LEU A 447 -0.18 19.51 -5.33
CA LEU A 447 -1.56 19.79 -4.96
C LEU A 447 -1.60 20.17 -3.47
N ASP A 448 -2.24 21.26 -3.14
CA ASP A 448 -2.63 21.56 -1.78
C ASP A 448 -4.03 20.96 -1.55
N VAL A 449 -4.25 20.34 -0.41
CA VAL A 449 -5.57 19.88 0.01
C VAL A 449 -6.17 20.93 0.91
N VAL A 450 -7.36 21.42 0.58
CA VAL A 450 -8.09 22.42 1.35
C VAL A 450 -9.45 21.90 1.78
N ASP A 451 -9.91 22.31 2.96
CA ASP A 451 -11.24 22.00 3.45
C ASP A 451 -12.29 23.03 2.98
N GLU A 452 -13.54 22.84 3.37
CA GLU A 452 -14.67 23.72 2.99
C GLU A 452 -14.51 25.16 3.48
N SER A 453 -13.73 25.41 4.54
CA SER A 453 -13.40 26.76 5.02
C SER A 453 -12.27 27.41 4.21
N GLY A 454 -11.65 26.68 3.29
CA GLY A 454 -10.46 27.10 2.54
C GLY A 454 -9.16 26.92 3.34
N GLN A 455 -9.19 26.25 4.50
CA GLN A 455 -7.99 25.99 5.29
C GLN A 455 -7.12 24.94 4.59
N HIS A 456 -5.83 25.23 4.48
CA HIS A 456 -4.83 24.28 3.98
C HIS A 456 -4.59 23.18 5.03
N ILE A 457 -4.77 21.91 4.63
CA ILE A 457 -4.71 20.76 5.54
C ILE A 457 -3.68 19.71 5.15
N ALA A 458 -3.20 19.67 3.91
CA ALA A 458 -2.17 18.74 3.46
C ALA A 458 -1.52 19.16 2.15
N VAL A 459 -0.36 18.59 1.84
CA VAL A 459 0.33 18.74 0.54
C VAL A 459 0.52 17.36 -0.09
N ILE A 460 0.18 17.22 -1.39
CA ILE A 460 0.39 16.02 -2.18
C ILE A 460 1.28 16.34 -3.38
N TYR A 461 2.41 15.65 -3.50
CA TYR A 461 3.26 15.67 -4.67
C TYR A 461 2.95 14.46 -5.56
N CYS A 462 2.49 14.73 -6.78
CA CYS A 462 2.06 13.72 -7.75
C CYS A 462 3.17 13.45 -8.77
N ASP A 463 3.89 12.35 -8.60
CA ASP A 463 4.90 11.83 -9.53
C ASP A 463 4.32 10.65 -10.33
N LEU A 464 3.43 10.94 -11.26
CA LEU A 464 2.56 9.93 -11.88
C LEU A 464 3.08 9.40 -13.22
N PHE A 465 4.05 10.07 -13.86
CA PHE A 465 4.51 9.68 -15.19
C PHE A 465 5.78 8.83 -15.16
N THR A 466 5.86 7.95 -16.16
CA THR A 466 7.05 7.10 -16.36
C THR A 466 8.28 7.92 -16.71
N ARG A 467 9.45 7.51 -16.19
CA ARG A 467 10.75 8.03 -16.60
C ARG A 467 11.86 7.01 -16.31
N PRO A 468 13.03 7.10 -16.98
CA PRO A 468 14.19 6.29 -16.66
C PRO A 468 14.57 6.42 -15.17
N SER A 469 15.02 5.32 -14.55
CA SER A 469 15.49 5.25 -13.16
C SER A 469 14.42 5.47 -12.09
N LYS A 470 13.15 5.56 -12.44
CA LYS A 470 12.03 5.58 -11.50
C LYS A 470 11.50 4.16 -11.29
N SER A 471 11.10 3.83 -10.05
CA SER A 471 10.39 2.58 -9.78
C SER A 471 9.09 2.53 -10.61
N PRO A 472 8.82 1.43 -11.32
CA PRO A 472 7.56 1.27 -12.06
C PRO A 472 6.37 0.91 -11.16
N ASN A 473 6.60 0.75 -9.85
CA ASN A 473 5.58 0.31 -8.92
C ASN A 473 4.80 1.53 -8.38
N PRO A 474 3.47 1.54 -8.47
CA PRO A 474 2.65 2.52 -7.78
C PRO A 474 2.89 2.46 -6.27
N ALA A 475 2.94 3.61 -5.63
CA ALA A 475 3.14 3.70 -4.19
C ALA A 475 2.75 5.07 -3.62
N HIS A 476 2.17 5.04 -2.44
CA HIS A 476 1.99 6.19 -1.56
C HIS A 476 3.17 6.28 -0.58
N PHE A 477 3.75 7.47 -0.43
CA PHE A 477 4.80 7.77 0.55
C PHE A 477 4.36 8.90 1.46
N THR A 478 4.38 8.67 2.77
CA THR A 478 4.25 9.74 3.76
C THR A 478 5.61 10.37 4.02
N LEU A 479 5.87 11.54 3.44
CA LEU A 479 7.13 12.28 3.63
C LEU A 479 7.15 13.02 4.98
N ARG A 480 5.98 13.38 5.48
CA ARG A 480 5.78 14.02 6.77
C ARG A 480 4.39 13.66 7.31
N CYS A 481 4.32 13.20 8.55
CA CYS A 481 3.04 12.97 9.24
C CYS A 481 2.45 14.26 9.81
N ALA A 482 1.15 14.27 10.13
CA ALA A 482 0.56 15.34 10.93
C ALA A 482 0.95 15.19 12.40
N ARG A 483 1.11 16.29 13.10
CA ARG A 483 1.17 16.40 14.58
C ARG A 483 1.04 17.84 15.04
N GLU A 484 0.84 18.05 16.32
CA GLU A 484 0.94 19.37 16.92
C GLU A 484 2.41 19.75 17.17
N ILE A 485 2.72 21.04 17.00
CA ILE A 485 4.03 21.63 17.28
C ILE A 485 3.88 22.46 18.56
N SER A 486 4.67 22.14 19.59
CA SER A 486 4.60 22.84 20.86
C SER A 486 5.26 24.23 20.80
N ALA A 487 4.89 25.12 21.73
CA ALA A 487 5.52 26.42 21.86
C ALA A 487 7.02 26.33 22.14
N ASP A 488 7.46 25.31 22.90
CA ASP A 488 8.88 25.06 23.19
C ASP A 488 9.65 24.70 21.92
N GLU A 489 9.05 23.93 20.99
CA GLU A 489 9.68 23.58 19.71
C GLU A 489 9.81 24.81 18.80
N ILE A 490 8.84 25.71 18.84
CA ILE A 490 8.89 26.99 18.10
C ILE A 490 10.03 27.85 18.66
N ALA A 491 10.13 27.97 19.99
CA ALA A 491 11.19 28.71 20.66
C ALA A 491 12.58 28.09 20.39
N GLU A 492 12.71 26.76 20.49
CA GLU A 492 13.96 26.04 20.17
C GLU A 492 14.39 26.31 18.71
N SER A 493 13.47 26.27 17.76
CA SER A 493 13.75 26.52 16.36
C SER A 493 14.25 27.96 16.10
N ALA A 494 13.70 28.93 16.82
CA ALA A 494 14.10 30.35 16.72
C ALA A 494 15.52 30.61 17.32
N THR A 495 15.95 29.81 18.29
CA THR A 495 17.25 29.97 18.96
C THR A 495 18.40 29.22 18.29
N MET A 496 18.15 28.42 17.25
CA MET A 496 19.20 27.73 16.48
C MET A 496 20.04 28.72 15.66
N ASP A 497 21.30 28.37 15.38
CA ASP A 497 22.17 29.14 14.50
C ASP A 497 22.55 28.28 13.27
N PRO A 498 22.12 28.63 12.03
CA PRO A 498 21.11 29.66 11.75
C PRO A 498 19.69 29.28 12.25
N PRO A 499 18.80 30.27 12.53
CA PRO A 499 17.43 30.00 12.97
C PRO A 499 16.72 29.06 11.99
N SER A 500 16.04 28.04 12.53
CA SER A 500 15.27 27.10 11.71
C SER A 500 13.78 27.44 11.78
N HIS A 501 13.06 27.14 10.70
CA HIS A 501 11.60 27.25 10.72
C HIS A 501 10.98 26.03 11.43
N PRO A 502 9.84 26.22 12.11
CA PRO A 502 9.02 25.09 12.54
C PRO A 502 8.75 24.15 11.36
N ASN A 503 8.73 22.83 11.60
CA ASN A 503 8.57 21.83 10.55
C ASN A 503 9.63 21.91 9.42
N ASP A 504 10.85 22.40 9.72
CA ASP A 504 11.97 22.52 8.76
C ASP A 504 11.64 23.36 7.49
N GLY A 505 10.65 24.26 7.57
CA GLY A 505 10.16 25.08 6.47
C GLY A 505 9.06 24.43 5.61
N MET A 506 8.72 23.19 5.87
CA MET A 506 7.59 22.51 5.22
C MET A 506 6.23 23.04 5.75
N ALA A 507 5.14 22.69 5.09
CA ALA A 507 3.82 23.21 5.34
C ALA A 507 3.36 23.04 6.81
N THR A 508 2.77 24.12 7.34
CA THR A 508 2.13 24.19 8.67
C THR A 508 0.82 24.95 8.58
N ALA A 509 -0.09 24.72 9.52
CA ALA A 509 -1.31 25.51 9.70
C ALA A 509 -1.60 25.75 11.18
N MET A 510 -2.36 26.83 11.47
CA MET A 510 -2.89 27.05 12.81
C MET A 510 -4.12 26.18 13.05
N ASN A 511 -4.20 25.55 14.21
CA ASN A 511 -5.41 24.84 14.61
C ASN A 511 -6.55 25.82 14.87
N ALA A 512 -7.71 25.56 14.26
CA ALA A 512 -8.90 26.35 14.55
C ALA A 512 -9.29 26.22 16.03
N GLY A 513 -9.35 27.36 16.73
CA GLY A 513 -9.81 27.44 18.12
C GLY A 513 -8.77 27.22 19.24
N SER A 514 -7.59 26.67 18.98
CA SER A 514 -6.56 26.41 20.02
C SER A 514 -5.29 27.26 19.92
N ASN A 515 -5.14 28.04 18.87
CA ASN A 515 -3.95 28.87 18.58
C ASN A 515 -2.62 28.09 18.62
N THR A 516 -2.69 26.74 18.42
CA THR A 516 -1.52 25.85 18.31
C THR A 516 -1.13 25.67 16.85
N LEU A 517 0.19 25.56 16.61
CA LEU A 517 0.72 25.26 15.27
C LEU A 517 0.65 23.76 15.01
N ARG A 518 0.25 23.38 13.79
CA ARG A 518 0.23 21.99 13.33
C ARG A 518 1.18 21.80 12.16
N GLN A 519 1.95 20.72 12.21
CA GLN A 519 2.66 20.14 11.08
C GLN A 519 1.64 19.50 10.15
N LEU A 520 1.64 19.88 8.86
CA LEU A 520 0.72 19.29 7.88
C LEU A 520 1.31 18.03 7.26
N PRO A 521 0.47 17.02 6.98
CA PRO A 521 0.92 15.84 6.25
C PRO A 521 1.39 16.24 4.86
N THR A 522 2.54 15.71 4.48
CA THR A 522 3.12 15.86 3.14
C THR A 522 3.33 14.49 2.54
N ILE A 523 2.77 14.26 1.36
CA ILE A 523 2.63 12.96 0.72
C ILE A 523 3.26 13.03 -0.67
N ALA A 524 3.88 11.93 -1.11
CA ALA A 524 4.23 11.72 -2.52
C ALA A 524 3.48 10.50 -3.06
N LEU A 525 2.75 10.70 -4.16
CA LEU A 525 2.14 9.63 -4.94
C LEU A 525 3.02 9.34 -6.14
N VAL A 526 3.43 8.10 -6.28
CA VAL A 526 4.25 7.61 -7.39
C VAL A 526 3.43 6.60 -8.19
N CYS A 527 3.30 6.83 -9.51
CA CYS A 527 2.76 5.87 -10.46
C CYS A 527 3.67 5.83 -11.69
N ASP A 528 3.36 4.99 -12.66
CA ASP A 528 4.18 4.85 -13.88
C ASP A 528 3.29 4.89 -15.13
N PHE A 529 2.43 5.91 -15.20
CA PHE A 529 1.54 6.11 -16.34
C PHE A 529 2.30 6.64 -17.56
N PRO A 530 1.83 6.31 -18.78
CA PRO A 530 2.40 6.85 -20.01
C PRO A 530 2.42 8.38 -19.99
N GLU A 531 3.52 8.98 -20.46
CA GLU A 531 3.57 10.43 -20.66
C GLU A 531 2.79 10.84 -21.92
N PRO A 532 2.00 11.95 -21.91
CA PRO A 532 1.32 12.46 -23.09
C PRO A 532 2.30 13.06 -24.12
N PRO A 533 1.93 13.13 -25.42
CA PRO A 533 2.82 13.61 -26.49
C PRO A 533 3.45 14.98 -26.19
N ALA A 534 4.74 15.12 -26.50
CA ALA A 534 5.50 16.35 -26.25
C ALA A 534 4.99 17.57 -27.03
N SER A 535 4.35 17.35 -28.20
CA SER A 535 3.83 18.38 -29.09
C SER A 535 2.57 19.09 -28.58
N GLY A 536 1.89 18.56 -27.59
CA GLY A 536 0.59 19.07 -27.13
C GLY A 536 -0.59 18.83 -28.10
N ASN A 537 -0.32 18.34 -29.31
CA ASN A 537 -1.31 18.13 -30.37
C ASN A 537 -1.78 16.66 -30.48
N GLY A 538 -1.83 15.92 -29.37
CA GLY A 538 -2.28 14.54 -29.33
C GLY A 538 -3.17 14.27 -28.13
N PRO A 539 -3.67 13.01 -27.98
CA PRO A 539 -4.45 12.64 -26.82
C PRO A 539 -3.62 12.80 -25.53
N PRO A 540 -4.24 13.22 -24.42
CA PRO A 540 -3.61 13.22 -23.12
C PRO A 540 -3.27 11.78 -22.70
N THR A 541 -2.71 11.59 -21.50
CA THR A 541 -2.54 10.26 -20.92
C THR A 541 -3.91 9.63 -20.69
N LEU A 542 -4.26 8.64 -21.50
CA LEU A 542 -5.50 7.88 -21.40
C LEU A 542 -5.25 6.64 -20.53
N LEU A 543 -6.05 6.46 -19.50
CA LEU A 543 -5.96 5.35 -18.55
C LEU A 543 -6.94 4.23 -18.93
N ASN A 544 -6.52 2.98 -18.76
CA ASN A 544 -7.45 1.86 -18.76
C ASN A 544 -8.08 1.71 -17.35
N GLU A 545 -9.11 0.89 -17.22
CA GLU A 545 -9.82 0.69 -15.96
C GLU A 545 -8.89 0.26 -14.81
N HIS A 546 -7.93 -0.61 -15.07
CA HIS A 546 -6.94 -1.02 -14.06
C HIS A 546 -6.08 0.17 -13.58
N SER A 547 -5.60 1.01 -14.49
CA SER A 547 -4.82 2.20 -14.13
C SER A 547 -5.65 3.22 -13.35
N VAL A 548 -6.95 3.34 -13.65
CA VAL A 548 -7.88 4.16 -12.85
C VAL A 548 -8.01 3.60 -11.44
N ARG A 549 -8.29 2.30 -11.31
CA ARG A 549 -8.36 1.63 -9.98
C ARG A 549 -7.06 1.80 -9.18
N THR A 550 -5.90 1.65 -9.83
CA THR A 550 -4.60 1.88 -9.20
C THR A 550 -4.48 3.30 -8.64
N LEU A 551 -4.86 4.32 -9.42
CA LEU A 551 -4.80 5.71 -8.94
C LEU A 551 -5.78 5.96 -7.77
N PHE A 552 -6.98 5.38 -7.82
CA PHE A 552 -7.92 5.44 -6.71
C PHE A 552 -7.38 4.75 -5.45
N HIS A 553 -6.72 3.59 -5.61
CA HIS A 553 -6.06 2.87 -4.52
C HIS A 553 -5.02 3.75 -3.80
N GLU A 554 -4.06 4.31 -4.54
CA GLU A 554 -3.02 5.18 -3.96
C GLU A 554 -3.62 6.46 -3.34
N MET A 555 -4.69 6.98 -3.93
CA MET A 555 -5.43 8.12 -3.35
C MET A 555 -6.23 7.73 -2.10
N GLY A 556 -6.59 6.45 -1.92
CA GLY A 556 -7.15 5.93 -0.67
C GLY A 556 -6.18 6.02 0.50
N HIS A 557 -4.91 5.65 0.29
CA HIS A 557 -3.83 5.89 1.27
C HIS A 557 -3.61 7.39 1.51
N ALA A 558 -3.64 8.19 0.44
CA ALA A 558 -3.46 9.64 0.57
C ALA A 558 -4.57 10.27 1.41
N VAL A 559 -5.84 9.95 1.17
CA VAL A 559 -6.96 10.52 1.96
C VAL A 559 -6.92 10.05 3.42
N HIS A 560 -6.45 8.83 3.69
CA HIS A 560 -6.20 8.37 5.06
C HIS A 560 -5.11 9.21 5.74
N SER A 561 -4.00 9.48 5.06
CA SER A 561 -2.94 10.37 5.56
C SER A 561 -3.42 11.81 5.76
N VAL A 562 -4.28 12.32 4.86
CA VAL A 562 -4.83 13.69 4.91
C VAL A 562 -5.82 13.85 6.06
N LEU A 563 -6.72 12.91 6.28
CA LEU A 563 -7.79 12.99 7.28
C LEU A 563 -7.39 12.45 8.65
N GLY A 564 -6.43 11.54 8.72
CA GLY A 564 -5.90 10.96 9.96
C GLY A 564 -4.94 11.91 10.70
N GLN A 565 -5.36 13.17 10.88
CA GLN A 565 -4.55 14.21 11.54
C GLN A 565 -4.70 14.13 13.05
N THR A 566 -3.91 13.31 13.68
CA THR A 566 -3.85 13.21 15.13
C THR A 566 -2.84 14.19 15.73
N PRO A 567 -2.92 14.52 17.04
CA PRO A 567 -1.96 15.43 17.68
C PRO A 567 -0.55 14.83 17.79
N LEU A 568 -0.39 13.50 17.64
CA LEU A 568 0.85 12.76 17.79
C LEU A 568 1.17 12.01 16.47
N GLN A 569 2.42 12.10 16.00
CA GLN A 569 2.80 11.54 14.71
C GLN A 569 2.78 10.00 14.67
N SER A 570 3.04 9.34 15.81
CA SER A 570 3.15 7.88 15.89
C SER A 570 1.83 7.14 15.59
N ILE A 571 0.71 7.86 15.60
CA ILE A 571 -0.64 7.36 15.29
C ILE A 571 -1.32 8.14 14.17
N SER A 572 -0.59 8.95 13.41
CA SER A 572 -1.15 9.81 12.37
C SER A 572 -1.23 9.10 11.01
N GLY A 573 -2.31 9.33 10.30
CA GLY A 573 -2.51 8.84 8.93
C GLY A 573 -2.42 7.31 8.84
N THR A 574 -1.58 6.82 7.95
CA THR A 574 -1.37 5.37 7.73
C THR A 574 -0.53 4.67 8.81
N ARG A 575 -0.20 5.33 9.93
CA ARG A 575 0.51 4.74 11.07
C ARG A 575 -0.45 3.96 11.99
N CYS A 576 -1.12 2.98 11.43
CA CYS A 576 -2.06 2.06 12.10
C CYS A 576 -1.55 0.61 12.04
N ALA A 577 -2.33 -0.35 12.50
CA ALA A 577 -2.03 -1.76 12.35
C ALA A 577 -1.91 -2.12 10.86
N THR A 578 -0.93 -2.96 10.51
CA THR A 578 -0.64 -3.27 9.09
C THR A 578 -1.71 -4.13 8.41
N ASP A 579 -2.54 -4.80 9.18
CA ASP A 579 -3.74 -5.52 8.74
C ASP A 579 -5.02 -4.65 8.81
N PHE A 580 -4.86 -3.34 8.77
CA PHE A 580 -5.89 -2.31 8.65
C PHE A 580 -5.49 -1.22 7.65
N ALA A 581 -4.21 -1.18 7.29
CA ALA A 581 -3.64 -0.07 6.53
C ALA A 581 -4.10 -0.04 5.07
N GLU A 582 -4.49 -1.19 4.50
CA GLU A 582 -5.02 -1.30 3.13
C GLU A 582 -6.53 -1.07 3.05
N LEU A 583 -7.25 -1.03 4.17
CA LEU A 583 -8.70 -0.85 4.15
C LEU A 583 -9.16 0.41 3.36
N PRO A 584 -8.58 1.62 3.57
CA PRO A 584 -9.00 2.79 2.83
C PRO A 584 -8.65 2.73 1.33
N SER A 585 -7.51 2.14 0.97
CA SER A 585 -7.07 2.02 -0.43
C SER A 585 -7.92 1.01 -1.21
N VAL A 586 -8.18 -0.15 -0.63
CA VAL A 586 -9.02 -1.19 -1.25
C VAL A 586 -10.48 -0.72 -1.35
N LEU A 587 -11.01 0.01 -0.36
CA LEU A 587 -12.34 0.58 -0.43
C LEU A 587 -12.46 1.60 -1.58
N MET A 588 -11.43 2.43 -1.80
CA MET A 588 -11.41 3.41 -2.90
C MET A 588 -11.46 2.75 -4.29
N GLU A 589 -10.97 1.53 -4.46
CA GLU A 589 -11.10 0.81 -5.72
C GLU A 589 -12.56 0.57 -6.13
N ASN A 590 -13.48 0.38 -5.17
CA ASN A 590 -14.91 0.24 -5.44
C ASN A 590 -15.52 1.55 -5.99
N PHE A 591 -15.09 2.70 -5.47
CA PHE A 591 -15.51 4.01 -5.98
C PHE A 591 -15.09 4.24 -7.44
N ALA A 592 -13.92 3.76 -7.86
CA ALA A 592 -13.41 3.96 -9.20
C ALA A 592 -14.36 3.51 -10.32
N THR A 593 -15.25 2.57 -10.02
CA THR A 593 -16.10 1.93 -11.02
C THR A 593 -17.61 2.08 -10.74
N ALA A 594 -17.97 2.78 -9.65
CA ALA A 594 -19.37 3.05 -9.31
C ALA A 594 -20.00 4.02 -10.33
N PRO A 595 -21.21 3.74 -10.85
CA PRO A 595 -21.87 4.59 -11.87
C PRO A 595 -21.98 6.07 -11.48
N GLU A 596 -22.33 6.33 -10.20
CA GLU A 596 -22.49 7.69 -9.67
C GLU A 596 -21.14 8.43 -9.64
N VAL A 597 -20.06 7.72 -9.32
CA VAL A 597 -18.69 8.27 -9.31
C VAL A 597 -18.18 8.47 -10.72
N LEU A 598 -18.43 7.51 -11.64
CA LEU A 598 -18.10 7.65 -13.07
C LEU A 598 -18.74 8.91 -13.67
N SER A 599 -19.95 9.27 -13.24
CA SER A 599 -20.63 10.50 -13.69
C SER A 599 -19.88 11.79 -13.31
N LEU A 600 -19.02 11.77 -12.30
CA LEU A 600 -18.23 12.92 -11.86
C LEU A 600 -17.05 13.22 -12.78
N TYR A 601 -16.49 12.20 -13.46
CA TYR A 601 -15.21 12.35 -14.15
C TYR A 601 -15.11 11.69 -15.53
N ALA A 602 -15.91 10.66 -15.83
CA ALA A 602 -15.76 9.92 -17.08
C ALA A 602 -16.27 10.75 -18.27
N ARG A 603 -15.35 11.52 -18.90
CA ARG A 603 -15.62 12.42 -20.01
C ARG A 603 -14.63 12.20 -21.13
N HIS A 604 -15.15 12.17 -22.36
CA HIS A 604 -14.33 12.02 -23.57
C HIS A 604 -13.32 13.18 -23.67
N TRP A 605 -12.04 12.84 -23.79
CA TRP A 605 -10.93 13.80 -23.71
C TRP A 605 -11.00 14.95 -24.71
N GLN A 606 -11.62 14.72 -25.89
CA GLN A 606 -11.69 15.70 -26.98
C GLN A 606 -13.06 16.42 -27.05
N THR A 607 -14.17 15.69 -26.88
CA THR A 607 -15.53 16.23 -27.06
C THR A 607 -16.20 16.66 -25.75
N ASP A 608 -15.60 16.31 -24.61
CA ASP A 608 -16.12 16.48 -23.25
C ASP A 608 -17.49 15.82 -22.98
N GLN A 609 -17.90 14.93 -23.88
CA GLN A 609 -19.12 14.14 -23.73
C GLN A 609 -18.98 13.16 -22.55
N PRO A 610 -19.98 13.01 -21.68
CA PRO A 610 -19.95 12.06 -20.60
C PRO A 610 -20.02 10.61 -21.14
N LEU A 611 -19.54 9.66 -20.34
CA LEU A 611 -19.71 8.24 -20.62
C LEU A 611 -21.21 7.91 -20.66
N SER A 612 -21.67 7.23 -21.71
CA SER A 612 -23.10 6.91 -21.86
C SER A 612 -23.51 5.80 -20.89
N GLU A 613 -24.80 5.79 -20.49
CA GLU A 613 -25.34 4.71 -19.65
C GLU A 613 -25.16 3.32 -20.27
N ASN A 614 -25.24 3.21 -21.62
CA ASN A 614 -25.01 1.94 -22.30
C ASN A 614 -23.55 1.47 -22.14
N MET A 615 -22.58 2.39 -22.18
CA MET A 615 -21.17 2.07 -21.94
C MET A 615 -20.95 1.67 -20.49
N ILE A 616 -21.55 2.38 -19.51
CA ILE A 616 -21.48 2.04 -18.10
C ILE A 616 -22.03 0.63 -17.86
N ARG A 617 -23.24 0.34 -18.35
CA ARG A 617 -23.85 -1.01 -18.27
C ARG A 617 -22.99 -2.08 -18.95
N SER A 618 -22.33 -1.75 -20.06
CA SER A 618 -21.43 -2.67 -20.75
C SER A 618 -20.16 -2.94 -19.93
N MET A 619 -19.60 -1.93 -19.24
CA MET A 619 -18.48 -2.10 -18.31
C MET A 619 -18.87 -2.96 -17.10
N GLU A 620 -20.02 -2.73 -16.49
CA GLU A 620 -20.50 -3.55 -15.36
C GLU A 620 -20.72 -5.00 -15.77
N ALA A 621 -21.35 -5.22 -16.93
CA ALA A 621 -21.57 -6.56 -17.46
C ALA A 621 -20.25 -7.26 -17.82
N ASP A 622 -19.22 -6.53 -18.28
CA ASP A 622 -17.90 -7.07 -18.57
C ASP A 622 -17.17 -7.49 -17.27
N ARG A 623 -17.18 -6.64 -16.25
CA ARG A 623 -16.65 -6.96 -14.93
C ARG A 623 -17.34 -8.17 -14.28
N SER A 624 -18.69 -8.19 -14.31
CA SER A 624 -19.47 -9.31 -13.78
C SER A 624 -19.14 -10.62 -14.50
N ALA A 625 -18.95 -10.56 -15.83
CA ALA A 625 -18.56 -11.74 -16.60
C ALA A 625 -17.15 -12.23 -16.23
N HIS A 626 -16.18 -11.31 -16.09
CA HIS A 626 -14.83 -11.66 -15.66
C HIS A 626 -14.83 -12.29 -14.26
N GLY A 627 -15.51 -11.67 -13.28
CA GLY A 627 -15.67 -12.23 -11.93
C GLY A 627 -16.35 -13.61 -11.92
N ASN A 628 -17.30 -13.85 -12.79
CA ASN A 628 -17.99 -15.14 -12.94
C ASN A 628 -17.19 -16.21 -13.71
N ILE A 629 -16.10 -15.83 -14.39
CA ILE A 629 -15.26 -16.74 -15.18
C ILE A 629 -14.11 -17.31 -14.36
N TYR A 630 -13.47 -16.50 -13.49
CA TYR A 630 -12.28 -16.95 -12.75
C TYR A 630 -12.08 -16.31 -11.37
N GLY A 631 -12.98 -15.44 -10.91
CA GLY A 631 -12.80 -14.68 -9.67
C GLY A 631 -12.75 -15.55 -8.41
N ALA A 632 -13.53 -16.64 -8.34
CA ALA A 632 -13.55 -17.52 -7.18
C ALA A 632 -12.27 -18.38 -7.08
N VAL A 633 -11.74 -18.88 -8.19
CA VAL A 633 -10.47 -19.65 -8.23
C VAL A 633 -9.28 -18.72 -7.92
N GLU A 634 -9.32 -17.45 -8.35
CA GLU A 634 -8.29 -16.46 -7.97
C GLU A 634 -8.36 -16.15 -6.46
N ASN A 635 -9.56 -16.00 -5.89
CA ASN A 635 -9.75 -15.84 -4.45
C ASN A 635 -9.21 -17.07 -3.69
N GLU A 636 -9.49 -18.31 -4.15
CA GLU A 636 -8.91 -19.52 -3.57
C GLU A 636 -7.39 -19.49 -3.57
N ALA A 637 -6.77 -19.06 -4.68
CA ALA A 637 -5.31 -18.95 -4.76
C ALA A 637 -4.73 -17.98 -3.73
N GLN A 638 -5.37 -16.83 -3.48
CA GLN A 638 -4.95 -15.87 -2.45
C GLN A 638 -5.11 -16.45 -1.04
N ILE A 639 -6.21 -17.15 -0.77
CA ILE A 639 -6.45 -17.81 0.52
C ILE A 639 -5.40 -18.89 0.77
N LEU A 640 -5.08 -19.72 -0.24
CA LEU A 640 -4.07 -20.77 -0.14
C LEU A 640 -2.68 -20.20 0.13
N MET A 641 -2.33 -19.07 -0.48
CA MET A 641 -1.07 -18.38 -0.17
C MET A 641 -1.01 -17.92 1.28
N ALA A 642 -2.11 -17.38 1.82
CA ALA A 642 -2.19 -16.98 3.23
C ALA A 642 -2.12 -18.19 4.18
N LEU A 643 -2.76 -19.31 3.83
CA LEU A 643 -2.68 -20.55 4.61
C LEU A 643 -1.26 -21.13 4.66
N VAL A 644 -0.56 -21.12 3.52
CA VAL A 644 0.84 -21.58 3.46
C VAL A 644 1.74 -20.68 4.30
N ASP A 645 1.53 -19.36 4.23
CA ASP A 645 2.25 -18.39 5.07
C ASP A 645 2.02 -18.67 6.56
N GLN A 646 0.76 -18.86 6.98
CA GLN A 646 0.44 -19.21 8.37
C GLN A 646 1.06 -20.55 8.78
N ALA A 647 0.94 -21.59 7.94
CA ALA A 647 1.49 -22.91 8.24
C ALA A 647 3.00 -22.87 8.46
N TYR A 648 3.75 -22.09 7.68
CA TYR A 648 5.19 -21.93 7.86
C TYR A 648 5.59 -21.17 9.12
N HIS A 649 4.83 -20.19 9.55
CA HIS A 649 5.20 -19.30 10.63
C HIS A 649 4.53 -19.63 11.97
N SER A 650 3.51 -20.50 11.96
CA SER A 650 2.75 -20.91 13.17
C SER A 650 3.08 -22.32 13.64
N THR A 651 3.85 -23.09 12.86
CA THR A 651 4.33 -24.41 13.30
C THR A 651 5.45 -24.19 14.33
N PRO A 652 5.33 -24.75 15.55
CA PRO A 652 6.45 -24.73 16.49
C PRO A 652 7.65 -25.39 15.83
N SER A 653 8.81 -24.76 15.87
CA SER A 653 10.01 -25.42 15.39
C SER A 653 10.21 -26.67 16.22
N ASN A 654 10.39 -27.84 15.57
CA ASN A 654 10.88 -29.03 16.22
C ASN A 654 12.36 -28.84 16.64
N ALA A 655 12.72 -27.65 17.13
CA ALA A 655 14.06 -27.35 17.65
C ALA A 655 14.48 -28.32 18.76
N ALA A 656 13.51 -28.92 19.48
CA ALA A 656 13.78 -30.02 20.39
C ALA A 656 14.34 -31.28 19.71
N ASN A 657 14.06 -31.47 18.39
CA ASN A 657 14.52 -32.61 17.60
C ASN A 657 15.52 -32.25 16.48
N GLY A 658 15.87 -30.97 16.32
CA GLY A 658 16.91 -30.51 15.38
C GLY A 658 16.57 -30.67 13.88
N LEU A 659 15.34 -31.06 13.52
CA LEU A 659 14.95 -31.26 12.14
C LEU A 659 14.37 -29.96 11.55
N PRO A 660 14.91 -29.50 10.40
CA PRO A 660 14.36 -28.34 9.70
C PRO A 660 12.94 -28.65 9.20
N ILE A 661 12.12 -27.60 9.06
CA ILE A 661 10.81 -27.73 8.46
C ILE A 661 10.96 -28.16 6.98
N ASN A 662 10.24 -29.20 6.56
CA ASN A 662 10.15 -29.52 5.13
C ASN A 662 9.06 -28.64 4.50
N SER A 663 9.49 -27.54 3.88
CA SER A 663 8.57 -26.56 3.32
C SER A 663 7.74 -27.13 2.15
N THR A 664 8.27 -28.10 1.40
CA THR A 664 7.54 -28.77 0.31
C THR A 664 6.43 -29.66 0.82
N ASP A 665 6.65 -30.41 1.92
CA ASP A 665 5.60 -31.23 2.53
C ASP A 665 4.46 -30.38 3.09
N VAL A 666 4.79 -29.26 3.77
CA VAL A 666 3.78 -28.31 4.29
C VAL A 666 2.98 -27.69 3.14
N TYR A 667 3.64 -27.26 2.05
CA TYR A 667 2.98 -26.74 0.86
C TYR A 667 1.97 -27.74 0.29
N HIS A 668 2.40 -28.97 0.02
CA HIS A 668 1.51 -30.01 -0.52
C HIS A 668 0.39 -30.40 0.44
N LYS A 669 0.64 -30.43 1.75
CA LYS A 669 -0.39 -30.70 2.76
C LYS A 669 -1.51 -29.64 2.71
N VAL A 670 -1.17 -28.36 2.67
CA VAL A 670 -2.14 -27.26 2.59
C VAL A 670 -2.92 -27.32 1.27
N PHE A 671 -2.22 -27.48 0.13
CA PHE A 671 -2.88 -27.51 -1.16
C PHE A 671 -3.77 -28.74 -1.35
N SER A 672 -3.37 -29.91 -0.87
CA SER A 672 -4.20 -31.11 -0.94
C SER A 672 -5.45 -31.03 -0.07
N ALA A 673 -5.39 -30.31 1.04
CA ALA A 673 -6.52 -30.18 1.94
C ALA A 673 -7.55 -29.14 1.46
N HIS A 674 -7.13 -28.11 0.74
CA HIS A 674 -7.95 -26.93 0.53
C HIS A 674 -8.07 -26.47 -0.94
N CYS A 675 -7.16 -26.88 -1.84
CA CYS A 675 -7.19 -26.49 -3.26
C CYS A 675 -8.13 -27.40 -4.05
N ALA A 676 -8.99 -26.83 -4.87
CA ALA A 676 -9.89 -27.61 -5.72
C ALA A 676 -9.16 -28.28 -6.92
N LEU A 677 -8.02 -27.73 -7.35
CA LEU A 677 -7.14 -28.29 -8.38
C LEU A 677 -5.69 -28.36 -7.87
N PRO A 678 -5.35 -29.27 -6.93
CA PRO A 678 -4.02 -29.34 -6.37
C PRO A 678 -2.97 -29.84 -7.36
N ASP A 679 -1.72 -29.43 -7.16
CA ASP A 679 -0.58 -29.93 -7.91
C ASP A 679 -0.42 -31.47 -7.72
N PRO A 680 -0.01 -32.21 -8.75
CA PRO A 680 0.24 -33.65 -8.63
C PRO A 680 1.31 -33.98 -7.57
N GLN A 681 1.01 -34.94 -6.68
CA GLN A 681 1.90 -35.36 -5.59
C GLN A 681 2.75 -36.60 -5.89
N ASP A 682 2.30 -37.43 -6.81
CA ASP A 682 2.88 -38.73 -7.22
C ASP A 682 4.09 -38.59 -8.16
N ARG A 683 4.69 -37.42 -8.22
CA ARG A 683 5.81 -37.09 -9.11
C ARG A 683 7.09 -36.74 -8.34
N GLU A 684 8.23 -37.15 -8.86
CA GLU A 684 9.54 -36.68 -8.41
C GLU A 684 10.32 -35.97 -9.56
N PRO A 685 10.90 -34.74 -9.30
CA PRO A 685 10.68 -33.97 -8.09
C PRO A 685 9.26 -33.37 -8.04
N ARG A 686 8.67 -33.30 -6.84
CA ARG A 686 7.39 -32.63 -6.61
C ARG A 686 7.50 -31.13 -6.89
N THR A 687 6.39 -30.47 -7.22
CA THR A 687 6.35 -29.02 -7.33
C THR A 687 6.74 -28.37 -6.01
N SER A 688 7.39 -27.22 -6.10
CA SER A 688 7.90 -26.45 -4.94
C SER A 688 7.75 -24.96 -5.20
N TRP A 689 6.50 -24.55 -5.53
CA TRP A 689 6.15 -23.18 -5.88
C TRP A 689 6.45 -22.16 -4.75
N GLN A 690 6.41 -22.59 -3.49
CA GLN A 690 6.72 -21.75 -2.33
C GLN A 690 8.12 -21.09 -2.43
N GLY A 691 9.06 -21.68 -3.16
CA GLY A 691 10.36 -21.07 -3.42
C GLY A 691 10.32 -19.80 -4.27
N PHE A 692 9.20 -19.54 -4.95
CA PHE A 692 8.95 -18.29 -5.68
C PHE A 692 8.06 -17.30 -4.92
N PHE A 693 7.56 -17.69 -3.76
CA PHE A 693 6.67 -16.86 -2.95
C PHE A 693 7.44 -15.84 -2.12
N GLY A 694 7.99 -14.82 -2.79
CA GLY A 694 8.82 -13.79 -2.16
C GLY A 694 8.16 -13.00 -1.02
N HIS A 695 6.81 -13.00 -0.91
CA HIS A 695 6.09 -12.38 0.22
C HIS A 695 6.42 -13.04 1.55
N LEU A 696 6.79 -14.33 1.57
CA LEU A 696 7.23 -15.01 2.79
C LEU A 696 8.35 -14.26 3.52
N TYR A 697 9.17 -13.47 2.79
CA TYR A 697 10.18 -12.62 3.42
C TYR A 697 9.60 -11.33 3.99
N GLY A 698 8.92 -10.52 3.18
CA GLY A 698 8.44 -9.20 3.58
C GLY A 698 7.19 -9.22 4.47
N TYR A 699 6.37 -10.26 4.33
CA TYR A 699 5.03 -10.38 4.93
C TYR A 699 4.83 -11.70 5.67
N GLY A 700 5.91 -12.27 6.23
CA GLY A 700 5.83 -13.54 6.96
C GLY A 700 4.84 -13.48 8.11
N ALA A 701 3.88 -14.41 8.12
CA ALA A 701 2.70 -14.50 8.97
C ALA A 701 1.66 -13.39 8.77
N THR A 702 1.84 -12.45 7.82
CA THR A 702 0.93 -11.31 7.64
C THR A 702 0.35 -11.20 6.23
N TYR A 703 0.54 -12.19 5.35
CA TYR A 703 0.00 -12.16 3.99
C TYR A 703 -1.53 -12.10 3.95
N TYR A 704 -2.21 -12.66 4.95
CA TYR A 704 -3.68 -12.62 5.08
C TYR A 704 -4.24 -11.20 5.07
N SER A 705 -3.47 -10.18 5.45
CA SER A 705 -3.93 -8.78 5.55
C SER A 705 -4.56 -8.28 4.25
N TYR A 706 -4.04 -8.67 3.08
CA TYR A 706 -4.57 -8.27 1.78
C TYR A 706 -6.03 -8.72 1.56
N ILE A 707 -6.33 -9.97 1.93
CA ILE A 707 -7.67 -10.51 1.78
C ILE A 707 -8.57 -10.15 2.96
N PHE A 708 -7.99 -9.87 4.13
CA PHE A 708 -8.72 -9.40 5.31
C PHE A 708 -9.27 -7.99 5.10
N ASP A 709 -8.42 -7.04 4.71
CA ASP A 709 -8.83 -5.67 4.41
C ASP A 709 -9.82 -5.63 3.23
N ARG A 710 -9.67 -6.52 2.24
CA ARG A 710 -10.62 -6.65 1.13
C ARG A 710 -11.99 -7.13 1.59
N ALA A 711 -12.08 -8.11 2.49
CA ALA A 711 -13.36 -8.58 3.04
C ALA A 711 -14.07 -7.45 3.79
N ILE A 712 -13.35 -6.71 4.63
CA ILE A 712 -13.88 -5.55 5.37
C ILE A 712 -14.30 -4.43 4.41
N ALA A 713 -13.46 -4.08 3.43
CA ALA A 713 -13.76 -3.03 2.45
C ALA A 713 -15.02 -3.34 1.64
N ASN A 714 -15.19 -4.60 1.19
CA ASN A 714 -16.39 -5.03 0.48
C ASN A 714 -17.64 -4.93 1.36
N LYS A 715 -17.55 -5.32 2.64
CA LYS A 715 -18.67 -5.19 3.60
C LYS A 715 -19.06 -3.74 3.82
N ILE A 716 -18.09 -2.85 4.05
CA ILE A 716 -18.34 -1.41 4.19
C ILE A 716 -18.93 -0.84 2.89
N TRP A 717 -18.40 -1.25 1.73
CA TRP A 717 -18.94 -0.83 0.45
C TRP A 717 -20.42 -1.19 0.30
N GLN A 718 -20.79 -2.43 0.59
CA GLN A 718 -22.17 -2.91 0.47
C GLN A 718 -23.12 -2.20 1.44
N ASP A 719 -22.74 -2.09 2.71
CA ASP A 719 -23.65 -1.64 3.78
C ASP A 719 -23.72 -0.12 3.92
N VAL A 720 -22.66 0.61 3.54
CA VAL A 720 -22.56 2.06 3.78
C VAL A 720 -22.67 2.87 2.48
N PHE A 721 -22.01 2.43 1.39
CA PHE A 721 -21.88 3.26 0.19
C PHE A 721 -22.77 2.80 -0.98
N ARG A 722 -23.08 1.52 -1.09
CA ARG A 722 -23.87 0.99 -2.20
C ARG A 722 -25.39 1.05 -1.94
N ALA A 723 -25.83 0.89 -0.71
CA ALA A 723 -27.23 0.92 -0.35
C ALA A 723 -27.86 2.29 -0.69
N GLY A 724 -28.79 2.32 -1.64
CA GLY A 724 -29.47 3.56 -2.05
C GLY A 724 -28.64 4.57 -2.84
N ALA A 725 -27.59 4.13 -3.56
CA ALA A 725 -26.69 5.00 -4.36
C ALA A 725 -25.89 6.03 -3.53
N LEU A 726 -25.46 5.65 -2.32
CA LEU A 726 -24.75 6.52 -1.36
C LEU A 726 -23.27 6.72 -1.68
N SER A 727 -22.77 6.20 -2.82
CA SER A 727 -21.35 6.29 -3.19
C SER A 727 -20.81 7.73 -3.38
N VAL A 728 -21.69 8.71 -3.47
CA VAL A 728 -21.36 10.15 -3.55
C VAL A 728 -22.07 10.98 -2.46
N ASP A 729 -22.62 10.31 -1.44
CA ASP A 729 -23.38 10.93 -0.37
C ASP A 729 -22.48 11.45 0.76
N ARG A 730 -22.81 12.65 1.26
CA ARG A 730 -22.04 13.33 2.31
C ARG A 730 -22.10 12.58 3.65
N ASP A 731 -23.27 12.13 4.05
CA ASP A 731 -23.47 11.52 5.38
C ASP A 731 -22.72 10.18 5.46
N ALA A 732 -22.76 9.39 4.37
CA ALA A 732 -21.96 8.17 4.23
C ALA A 732 -20.45 8.46 4.29
N GLY A 733 -20.00 9.51 3.59
CA GLY A 733 -18.61 9.97 3.61
C GLY A 733 -18.16 10.45 5.00
N GLU A 734 -18.96 11.31 5.65
CA GLU A 734 -18.66 11.80 7.00
C GLU A 734 -18.69 10.68 8.05
N ARG A 735 -19.60 9.70 7.92
CA ARG A 735 -19.59 8.50 8.76
C ARG A 735 -18.27 7.74 8.62
N TYR A 736 -17.80 7.46 7.40
CA TYR A 736 -16.54 6.78 7.17
C TYR A 736 -15.34 7.60 7.66
N LYS A 737 -15.33 8.90 7.41
CA LYS A 737 -14.31 9.83 7.93
C LYS A 737 -14.25 9.81 9.45
N ASN A 738 -15.39 9.92 10.13
CA ASN A 738 -15.46 10.05 11.59
C ASN A 738 -15.21 8.73 12.32
N GLU A 739 -15.59 7.58 11.73
CA GLU A 739 -15.41 6.28 12.38
C GLU A 739 -14.09 5.60 12.00
N VAL A 740 -13.51 5.92 10.83
CA VAL A 740 -12.31 5.24 10.32
C VAL A 740 -11.16 6.23 10.11
N LEU A 741 -11.27 7.13 9.13
CA LEU A 741 -10.11 7.85 8.60
C LEU A 741 -9.45 8.80 9.61
N ARG A 742 -10.24 9.56 10.38
CA ARG A 742 -9.72 10.59 11.32
C ARG A 742 -8.84 10.04 12.44
N TRP A 743 -8.96 8.75 12.73
CA TRP A 743 -8.29 8.14 13.87
C TRP A 743 -6.85 7.72 13.56
N GLY A 744 -6.50 7.50 12.27
CA GLY A 744 -5.21 6.91 11.95
C GLY A 744 -4.99 5.61 12.73
N GLY A 745 -3.94 5.57 13.56
CA GLY A 745 -3.68 4.47 14.52
C GLY A 745 -4.13 4.74 15.94
N GLY A 746 -4.83 5.84 16.21
CA GLY A 746 -5.25 6.26 17.55
C GLY A 746 -6.46 5.51 18.12
N ARG A 747 -7.14 4.70 17.29
CA ARG A 747 -8.28 3.85 17.69
C ARG A 747 -8.08 2.43 17.16
N SER A 748 -8.57 1.43 17.88
CA SER A 748 -8.54 0.04 17.42
C SER A 748 -9.22 -0.11 16.06
N GLY A 749 -8.60 -0.83 15.12
CA GLY A 749 -9.22 -1.14 13.82
C GLY A 749 -10.58 -1.82 13.96
N TRP A 750 -10.74 -2.69 14.96
CA TRP A 750 -12.01 -3.33 15.28
C TRP A 750 -13.10 -2.33 15.69
N SER A 751 -12.75 -1.37 16.55
CA SER A 751 -13.66 -0.29 16.92
C SER A 751 -14.02 0.62 15.75
N CYS A 752 -13.08 0.84 14.81
CA CYS A 752 -13.34 1.59 13.58
C CYS A 752 -14.35 0.84 12.68
N VAL A 753 -14.13 -0.45 12.46
CA VAL A 753 -15.03 -1.28 11.62
C VAL A 753 -16.43 -1.40 12.25
N ALA A 754 -16.51 -1.66 13.55
CA ALA A 754 -17.78 -1.71 14.26
C ALA A 754 -18.55 -0.38 14.22
N GLY A 755 -17.83 0.75 14.40
CA GLY A 755 -18.42 2.09 14.34
C GLY A 755 -18.99 2.41 12.95
N VAL A 756 -18.23 2.14 11.89
CA VAL A 756 -18.67 2.44 10.52
C VAL A 756 -19.81 1.53 10.06
N LEU A 757 -19.90 0.27 10.51
CA LEU A 757 -21.04 -0.61 10.22
C LEU A 757 -22.28 -0.26 11.07
N GLY A 758 -22.09 0.29 12.28
CA GLY A 758 -23.15 0.75 13.19
C GLY A 758 -23.80 -0.35 14.01
N ALA A 759 -24.39 0.02 15.13
CA ALA A 759 -24.98 -0.90 16.10
C ALA A 759 -26.22 -1.67 15.59
N GLY A 760 -26.89 -1.18 14.55
CA GLY A 760 -28.04 -1.83 13.92
C GLY A 760 -27.69 -2.87 12.84
N ASN A 761 -26.40 -3.05 12.54
CA ASN A 761 -25.97 -4.01 11.51
C ASN A 761 -26.05 -5.44 12.07
N PRO A 762 -26.66 -6.41 11.36
CA PRO A 762 -26.72 -7.81 11.79
C PRO A 762 -25.34 -8.44 12.06
N SER A 763 -24.29 -7.96 11.38
CA SER A 763 -22.90 -8.42 11.60
C SER A 763 -22.24 -7.78 12.84
N ASN A 764 -22.86 -6.82 13.50
CA ASN A 764 -22.37 -6.14 14.72
C ASN A 764 -23.31 -6.33 15.91
N THR A 765 -24.15 -7.37 15.88
CA THR A 765 -25.02 -7.72 17.00
C THR A 765 -24.17 -8.00 18.25
N ASP A 766 -24.58 -7.43 19.40
CA ASP A 766 -23.96 -7.59 20.71
C ASP A 766 -22.60 -6.90 20.93
N GLY A 767 -22.11 -6.03 20.01
CA GLY A 767 -20.84 -5.30 20.15
C GLY A 767 -19.57 -6.16 20.00
N ARG A 768 -19.70 -7.47 19.74
CA ARG A 768 -18.59 -8.43 19.67
C ARG A 768 -17.54 -8.09 18.60
N LEU A 769 -17.95 -7.43 17.51
CA LEU A 769 -17.01 -7.01 16.47
C LEU A 769 -15.97 -6.00 16.99
N ALA A 770 -16.40 -5.08 17.89
CA ALA A 770 -15.50 -4.09 18.48
C ALA A 770 -14.47 -4.69 19.43
N GLU A 771 -14.76 -5.82 20.05
CA GLU A 771 -13.85 -6.56 20.93
C GLU A 771 -12.71 -7.24 20.15
N GLY A 772 -12.98 -7.61 18.89
CA GLY A 772 -12.02 -8.31 18.03
C GLY A 772 -11.87 -9.80 18.39
N GLY A 773 -10.67 -10.35 18.16
CA GLY A 773 -10.34 -11.73 18.49
C GLY A 773 -10.84 -12.75 17.48
N GLU A 774 -10.85 -14.03 17.88
CA GLU A 774 -11.11 -15.16 16.96
C GLU A 774 -12.51 -15.15 16.35
N GLU A 775 -13.54 -14.75 17.11
CA GLU A 775 -14.91 -14.72 16.61
C GLU A 775 -15.14 -13.58 15.61
N ALA A 776 -14.57 -12.40 15.87
CA ALA A 776 -14.61 -11.28 14.92
C ALA A 776 -13.86 -11.63 13.62
N MET A 777 -12.71 -12.29 13.71
CA MET A 777 -11.99 -12.80 12.54
C MET A 777 -12.80 -13.83 11.75
N ARG A 778 -13.47 -14.75 12.44
CA ARG A 778 -14.36 -15.74 11.81
C ARG A 778 -15.54 -15.06 11.10
N GLU A 779 -16.14 -14.04 11.73
CA GLU A 779 -17.24 -13.28 11.15
C GLU A 779 -16.81 -12.56 9.87
N VAL A 780 -15.64 -11.90 9.85
CA VAL A 780 -15.08 -11.29 8.63
C VAL A 780 -14.87 -12.34 7.53
N GLY A 781 -14.44 -13.55 7.88
CA GLY A 781 -14.32 -14.65 6.92
C GLY A 781 -15.66 -15.06 6.29
N ARG A 782 -16.77 -15.00 7.04
CA ARG A 782 -18.11 -15.26 6.52
C ARG A 782 -18.62 -14.21 5.55
N TRP A 783 -18.14 -12.96 5.63
CA TRP A 783 -18.51 -11.92 4.66
C TRP A 783 -18.01 -12.23 3.25
N GLY A 784 -16.97 -13.04 3.11
CA GLY A 784 -16.40 -13.41 1.82
C GLY A 784 -15.61 -12.27 1.16
N LEU A 785 -15.05 -12.55 -0.03
CA LEU A 785 -14.27 -11.56 -0.79
C LEU A 785 -15.08 -10.86 -1.88
N GLY A 786 -16.35 -11.23 -2.05
CA GLY A 786 -17.15 -10.80 -3.20
C GLY A 786 -16.61 -11.37 -4.52
N ARG A 787 -17.38 -11.22 -5.58
CA ARG A 787 -16.90 -11.36 -6.96
C ARG A 787 -16.73 -9.94 -7.50
N ASP A 788 -15.59 -9.60 -8.09
CA ASP A 788 -15.40 -8.27 -8.69
C ASP A 788 -16.55 -7.99 -9.68
N GLY A 789 -17.46 -7.09 -9.31
CA GLY A 789 -18.60 -6.69 -10.11
C GLY A 789 -19.91 -7.49 -9.95
N VAL A 790 -20.02 -8.44 -9.03
CA VAL A 790 -21.29 -9.13 -8.75
C VAL A 790 -21.76 -8.81 -7.33
N SER A 791 -22.93 -8.19 -7.24
CA SER A 791 -23.75 -8.18 -6.02
C SER A 791 -24.31 -9.57 -5.76
N ASN A 792 -24.13 -10.10 -4.56
CA ASN A 792 -25.03 -11.12 -4.03
C ASN A 792 -26.37 -10.49 -3.73
#